data_21f9caf2763ab786ba0d5651d2d53329
#
_entry.id   21f9caf2763ab786ba0d5651d2d53329
#
_cell.length_a   1.000
_cell.length_b   1.000
_cell.length_c   1.000
_cell.angle_alpha   90.00
_cell.angle_beta   90.00
_cell.angle_gamma   90.00
#
_symmetry.space_group_name_H-M   'P 1'
#
loop_
_entity.id
_entity.type
_entity.pdbx_description
1 polymer ?
#
loop_
_entity_poly.entity_id
_entity_poly.type
_entity_poly.pdbx_seq_one_letter_code
_entity_poly.pdbx_strand_id
1 'polypeptide(L)'
;GYSSAASDVYKRQVPMHTFSGVVEHAIAHIEEAAVHNMPEEQQRWYAIKIFERDDEVLKQLNLDQKVLAHIEDDIKAAEKELDDDSESIITNERYIYIASILKASYKKKSAGKLSASDKIDRVVTNRWLGLPIFAVIMFLVYYLSMVTVGSAATDWMNDGVFGDGWHLFGIGSAKYEKAAENYGDSDQIIDAFIAEYGTDEMKDTVDIGADEYNESAAKDALASLVAETPDNANVTYETEDEETLEVTEHPGATKADLKTAVDNYLDTDYKESFGAPDTSSYGVWVPGIPVLIGNGLDKAGAADWLSGLILDGIVAGVGAVLGFVPQMLVLFLLLAILEACGYMARIAFVLDRIFRKFGLSGKSFIPMLIGTGCGVPGIMASRTIENERDRRMTIMTTTFIPCGAKVPFIAMIAGAIFGGSAWVATSAYFVGMAAIIVSGIMLKKTKMFAGDPAPFVMELPAYHWPTLKNVLRSMWERGWSFIKKAGTIILLSTIFVWFTTYFGVVDGSFRMLSEDGIDSSILAAIGSAICWIFKPLGWGEWQAAVASITGLVAKENIVGTMGILYGGEGNVYATLAKVFTGLSGYSFLVFNLLCAPCFAAIGAIKREMNSAKWTWFAIGLSLIHISEPTRLALIS
;
A
#
# COMPACT_ATOMS: atom_id res chain seq x y z
N GLY A 1 -45.48 37.53 38.29
CA GLY A 1 -44.43 38.52 37.91
C GLY A 1 -43.10 38.34 38.58
N TYR A 2 -43.01 37.57 39.68
CA TYR A 2 -41.71 37.39 40.42
C TYR A 2 -40.87 36.24 39.88
N SER A 3 -41.40 35.39 39.05
CA SER A 3 -40.67 34.22 38.51
C SER A 3 -39.75 34.54 37.33
N SER A 4 -40.04 35.60 36.53
CA SER A 4 -39.24 35.93 35.37
C SER A 4 -37.94 36.68 35.70
N ALA A 5 -37.98 37.55 36.74
CA ALA A 5 -36.79 38.31 37.15
C ALA A 5 -35.69 37.41 37.76
N ALA A 6 -36.09 36.39 38.55
CA ALA A 6 -35.11 35.41 39.07
C ALA A 6 -34.55 34.52 37.99
N SER A 7 -35.33 34.17 36.97
CA SER A 7 -34.88 33.43 35.79
C SER A 7 -33.88 34.22 34.93
N ASP A 8 -34.09 35.53 34.81
CA ASP A 8 -33.19 36.37 33.99
C ASP A 8 -31.86 36.69 34.71
N VAL A 9 -31.85 36.75 36.03
CA VAL A 9 -30.60 36.88 36.81
C VAL A 9 -29.77 35.60 36.73
N TYR A 10 -30.39 34.43 36.82
CA TYR A 10 -29.69 33.15 36.61
C TYR A 10 -29.18 32.94 35.18
N LYS A 11 -29.81 33.52 34.17
CA LYS A 11 -29.34 33.42 32.80
C LYS A 11 -28.13 34.28 32.47
N ARG A 12 -27.77 35.22 33.33
CA ARG A 12 -26.62 36.14 33.19
C ARG A 12 -25.39 35.78 33.98
N GLN A 13 -25.46 34.78 34.87
CA GLN A 13 -24.29 34.29 35.57
C GLN A 13 -23.51 33.35 34.65
N VAL A 14 -22.42 33.83 34.07
CA VAL A 14 -21.40 32.96 33.47
C VAL A 14 -20.83 32.12 34.60
N PRO A 15 -20.87 30.79 34.55
CA PRO A 15 -20.27 29.95 35.58
C PRO A 15 -18.77 30.24 35.62
N MET A 16 -18.30 30.96 36.60
CA MET A 16 -16.87 31.20 36.82
C MET A 16 -16.27 29.95 37.45
N HIS A 17 -15.58 29.18 36.63
CA HIS A 17 -14.77 28.09 37.11
C HIS A 17 -13.37 28.61 37.48
N THR A 18 -12.91 28.32 38.69
CA THR A 18 -11.56 28.57 39.14
C THR A 18 -10.70 27.33 38.92
N PHE A 19 -9.57 27.49 38.28
CA PHE A 19 -8.56 26.45 38.10
C PHE A 19 -7.72 26.21 39.34
N SER A 20 -6.78 25.30 39.31
CA SER A 20 -5.83 25.10 40.44
C SER A 20 -4.99 26.37 40.71
N GLY A 21 -4.48 26.52 41.92
CA GLY A 21 -3.87 27.77 42.40
C GLY A 21 -2.83 28.40 41.44
N VAL A 22 -1.90 27.62 40.89
CA VAL A 22 -0.84 28.13 40.01
C VAL A 22 -1.39 28.54 38.66
N VAL A 23 -2.31 27.76 38.09
CA VAL A 23 -2.95 28.06 36.81
C VAL A 23 -3.84 29.28 36.93
N GLU A 24 -4.62 29.36 38.00
CA GLU A 24 -5.48 30.51 38.27
C GLU A 24 -4.69 31.80 38.45
N HIS A 25 -3.55 31.73 39.16
CA HIS A 25 -2.65 32.85 39.33
C HIS A 25 -2.10 33.36 37.97
N ALA A 26 -1.64 32.44 37.12
CA ALA A 26 -1.14 32.82 35.81
C ALA A 26 -2.24 33.41 34.92
N ILE A 27 -3.45 32.84 34.93
CA ILE A 27 -4.60 33.36 34.18
C ILE A 27 -4.99 34.76 34.69
N ALA A 28 -5.05 34.99 35.99
CA ALA A 28 -5.36 36.30 36.57
C ALA A 28 -4.31 37.37 36.16
N HIS A 29 -3.03 37.02 36.17
CA HIS A 29 -1.97 37.89 35.67
C HIS A 29 -2.13 38.22 34.20
N ILE A 30 -2.50 37.24 33.37
CA ILE A 30 -2.77 37.43 31.93
C ILE A 30 -3.99 38.35 31.74
N GLU A 31 -5.04 38.18 32.52
CA GLU A 31 -6.24 39.04 32.49
C GLU A 31 -5.86 40.49 32.74
N GLU A 32 -5.05 40.74 33.80
CA GLU A 32 -4.60 42.09 34.15
C GLU A 32 -3.62 42.68 33.14
N ALA A 33 -2.65 41.91 32.68
CA ALA A 33 -1.57 42.40 31.81
C ALA A 33 -1.96 42.59 30.33
N ALA A 34 -2.84 41.72 29.83
CA ALA A 34 -3.08 41.65 28.37
C ALA A 34 -4.50 42.06 27.94
N VAL A 35 -5.52 41.77 28.76
CA VAL A 35 -6.92 41.84 28.31
C VAL A 35 -7.81 42.70 29.23
N HIS A 36 -7.22 43.43 30.17
CA HIS A 36 -7.91 44.33 31.12
C HIS A 36 -8.88 45.32 30.43
N ASN A 37 -8.57 45.80 29.24
CA ASN A 37 -9.40 46.75 28.50
C ASN A 37 -10.57 46.10 27.73
N MET A 38 -10.74 44.79 27.83
CA MET A 38 -11.83 44.08 27.16
C MET A 38 -13.07 43.98 28.05
N PRO A 39 -14.26 43.69 27.49
CA PRO A 39 -15.44 43.36 28.28
C PRO A 39 -15.17 42.23 29.26
N GLU A 40 -15.57 42.39 30.54
CA GLU A 40 -15.32 41.44 31.62
C GLU A 40 -15.74 39.99 31.27
N GLU A 41 -16.83 39.83 30.48
CA GLU A 41 -17.34 38.54 30.00
C GLU A 41 -16.36 37.82 29.04
N GLN A 42 -15.44 38.54 28.42
CA GLN A 42 -14.51 38.02 27.43
C GLN A 42 -13.09 37.85 27.97
N GLN A 43 -12.71 38.60 28.99
CA GLN A 43 -11.34 38.63 29.51
C GLN A 43 -10.82 37.23 29.82
N ARG A 44 -11.62 36.45 30.56
CA ARG A 44 -11.22 35.08 30.96
C ARG A 44 -11.01 34.16 29.78
N TRP A 45 -11.85 34.24 28.75
CA TRP A 45 -11.69 33.40 27.54
C TRP A 45 -10.39 33.73 26.82
N TYR A 46 -10.12 35.01 26.64
CA TYR A 46 -8.88 35.43 25.98
C TYR A 46 -7.65 35.10 26.83
N ALA A 47 -7.70 35.24 28.13
CA ALA A 47 -6.60 34.89 29.01
C ALA A 47 -6.27 33.39 28.96
N ILE A 48 -7.30 32.54 28.96
CA ILE A 48 -7.10 31.10 28.76
C ILE A 48 -6.45 30.79 27.40
N LYS A 49 -6.89 31.46 26.33
CA LYS A 49 -6.33 31.27 25.01
C LYS A 49 -4.88 31.78 24.89
N ILE A 50 -4.54 32.84 25.57
CA ILE A 50 -3.15 33.33 25.66
C ILE A 50 -2.31 32.32 26.45
N PHE A 51 -2.82 31.76 27.56
CA PHE A 51 -2.15 30.71 28.32
C PHE A 51 -1.91 29.44 27.48
N GLU A 52 -2.87 29.06 26.65
CA GLU A 52 -2.74 27.95 25.67
C GLU A 52 -1.78 28.30 24.50
N ARG A 53 -1.27 29.52 24.40
CA ARG A 53 -0.45 30.05 23.27
C ARG A 53 -1.16 29.93 21.92
N ASP A 54 -2.46 30.20 21.84
CA ASP A 54 -3.24 30.16 20.61
C ASP A 54 -2.74 31.21 19.62
N ASP A 55 -2.12 30.78 18.53
CA ASP A 55 -1.47 31.63 17.53
C ASP A 55 -2.43 32.65 16.88
N GLU A 56 -3.69 32.29 16.69
CA GLU A 56 -4.67 33.18 16.05
C GLU A 56 -5.10 34.29 17.01
N VAL A 57 -5.27 33.98 18.28
CA VAL A 57 -5.60 34.96 19.31
C VAL A 57 -4.42 35.90 19.56
N LEU A 58 -3.20 35.38 19.62
CA LEU A 58 -1.99 36.20 19.79
C LEU A 58 -1.79 37.18 18.61
N LYS A 59 -2.04 36.75 17.38
CA LYS A 59 -2.02 37.63 16.19
C LYS A 59 -3.11 38.70 16.23
N GLN A 60 -4.32 38.33 16.67
CA GLN A 60 -5.45 39.26 16.74
C GLN A 60 -5.23 40.37 17.79
N LEU A 61 -4.65 40.00 18.93
CA LEU A 61 -4.44 40.94 20.05
C LEU A 61 -3.23 41.84 19.86
N ASN A 62 -2.27 41.46 19.02
CA ASN A 62 -1.04 42.21 18.71
C ASN A 62 -0.38 42.82 19.97
N LEU A 63 -0.12 42.00 20.98
CA LEU A 63 0.40 42.41 22.28
C LEU A 63 1.85 42.89 22.20
N ASP A 64 2.24 43.82 23.10
CA ASP A 64 3.62 44.30 23.19
C ASP A 64 4.56 43.13 23.60
N GLN A 65 5.74 43.09 22.99
CA GLN A 65 6.74 42.04 23.27
C GLN A 65 7.15 41.98 24.74
N LYS A 66 7.12 43.07 25.45
CA LYS A 66 7.42 43.07 26.89
C LYS A 66 6.33 42.39 27.73
N VAL A 67 5.08 42.58 27.35
CA VAL A 67 3.93 41.95 28.01
C VAL A 67 3.95 40.45 27.68
N LEU A 68 4.20 40.09 26.42
CA LEU A 68 4.33 38.68 26.04
C LEU A 68 5.46 37.96 26.78
N ALA A 69 6.61 38.61 26.98
CA ALA A 69 7.73 37.99 27.72
C ALA A 69 7.38 37.76 29.19
N HIS A 70 6.67 38.70 29.82
CA HIS A 70 6.24 38.55 31.20
C HIS A 70 5.22 37.42 31.39
N ILE A 71 4.20 37.38 30.53
CA ILE A 71 3.19 36.31 30.51
C ILE A 71 3.85 34.93 30.25
N GLU A 72 4.82 34.87 29.35
CA GLU A 72 5.53 33.63 29.04
C GLU A 72 6.31 33.08 30.24
N ASP A 73 6.83 33.92 31.10
CA ASP A 73 7.51 33.50 32.33
C ASP A 73 6.51 32.87 33.34
N ASP A 74 5.30 33.44 33.46
CA ASP A 74 4.24 32.87 34.30
C ASP A 74 3.74 31.53 33.75
N ILE A 75 3.56 31.42 32.44
CA ILE A 75 3.17 30.17 31.80
C ILE A 75 4.23 29.09 32.03
N LYS A 76 5.51 29.39 31.80
CA LYS A 76 6.62 28.46 32.05
C LYS A 76 6.74 28.05 33.52
N ALA A 77 6.42 28.93 34.46
CA ALA A 77 6.40 28.59 35.87
C ALA A 77 5.31 27.55 36.16
N ALA A 78 4.12 27.71 35.59
CA ALA A 78 3.02 26.75 35.72
C ALA A 78 3.35 25.41 35.03
N GLU A 79 3.93 25.43 33.83
CA GLU A 79 4.37 24.23 33.10
C GLU A 79 5.43 23.45 33.89
N LYS A 80 6.37 24.15 34.51
CA LYS A 80 7.42 23.53 35.33
C LYS A 80 6.89 22.91 36.61
N GLU A 81 5.89 23.52 37.25
CA GLU A 81 5.31 23.03 38.49
C GLU A 81 4.42 21.81 38.26
N LEU A 82 3.67 21.82 37.16
CA LEU A 82 2.74 20.75 36.80
C LEU A 82 3.34 19.67 35.89
N ASP A 83 4.59 19.85 35.43
CA ASP A 83 5.36 18.94 34.56
C ASP A 83 4.59 18.57 33.27
N ASP A 84 3.85 19.56 32.72
CA ASP A 84 3.05 19.37 31.48
C ASP A 84 3.02 20.67 30.66
N ASP A 85 2.60 20.61 29.39
CA ASP A 85 2.43 21.80 28.56
C ASP A 85 1.15 22.57 28.88
N SER A 86 1.09 23.85 28.48
CA SER A 86 0.01 24.76 28.83
C SER A 86 -1.37 24.32 28.32
N GLU A 87 -1.45 23.71 27.12
CA GLU A 87 -2.70 23.21 26.53
C GLU A 87 -3.21 21.98 27.30
N SER A 88 -2.31 21.05 27.64
CA SER A 88 -2.61 19.88 28.46
C SER A 88 -3.04 20.25 29.85
N ILE A 89 -2.39 21.24 30.47
CA ILE A 89 -2.75 21.76 31.81
C ILE A 89 -4.19 22.24 31.82
N ILE A 90 -4.58 23.13 30.92
CA ILE A 90 -5.95 23.65 30.82
C ILE A 90 -6.96 22.52 30.56
N THR A 91 -6.60 21.59 29.70
CA THR A 91 -7.44 20.43 29.39
C THR A 91 -7.64 19.55 30.62
N ASN A 92 -6.59 19.27 31.37
CA ASN A 92 -6.64 18.49 32.62
C ASN A 92 -7.49 19.19 33.69
N GLU A 93 -7.32 20.48 33.88
CA GLU A 93 -8.10 21.29 34.83
C GLU A 93 -9.60 21.26 34.46
N ARG A 94 -9.95 21.35 33.19
CA ARG A 94 -11.35 21.18 32.72
C ARG A 94 -11.90 19.79 33.06
N TYR A 95 -11.11 18.72 32.88
CA TYR A 95 -11.51 17.37 33.26
C TYR A 95 -11.68 17.20 34.78
N ILE A 96 -10.80 17.80 35.60
CA ILE A 96 -10.93 17.79 37.06
C ILE A 96 -12.26 18.45 37.46
N TYR A 97 -12.59 19.58 36.87
CA TYR A 97 -13.85 20.27 37.12
C TYR A 97 -15.07 19.44 36.71
N ILE A 98 -15.09 18.90 35.51
CA ILE A 98 -16.14 18.02 35.03
C ILE A 98 -16.29 16.82 35.95
N ALA A 99 -15.20 16.20 36.36
CA ALA A 99 -15.19 15.09 37.30
C ALA A 99 -15.77 15.46 38.67
N SER A 100 -15.50 16.68 39.15
CA SER A 100 -16.06 17.19 40.42
C SER A 100 -17.57 17.34 40.37
N ILE A 101 -18.11 17.91 39.27
CA ILE A 101 -19.56 18.05 39.05
C ILE A 101 -20.22 16.68 38.90
N LEU A 102 -19.61 15.79 38.12
CA LEU A 102 -20.11 14.44 37.93
C LEU A 102 -20.14 13.64 39.22
N LYS A 103 -19.13 13.78 40.08
CA LYS A 103 -19.06 13.13 41.40
C LYS A 103 -20.18 13.58 42.30
N ALA A 104 -20.59 14.85 42.24
CA ALA A 104 -21.70 15.40 42.99
C ALA A 104 -23.09 14.98 42.46
N SER A 105 -23.21 14.87 41.15
CA SER A 105 -24.49 14.70 40.45
C SER A 105 -24.77 13.25 39.96
N TYR A 106 -23.74 12.44 39.82
CA TYR A 106 -23.81 11.09 39.25
C TYR A 106 -23.40 10.01 40.25
N LYS A 107 -24.34 9.19 40.67
CA LYS A 107 -24.08 7.96 41.45
C LYS A 107 -24.12 6.76 40.51
N LYS A 108 -22.97 6.20 40.22
CA LYS A 108 -22.84 4.98 39.39
C LYS A 108 -23.50 3.81 40.13
N LYS A 109 -24.57 3.20 39.53
CA LYS A 109 -25.28 2.06 40.13
C LYS A 109 -24.39 0.85 40.40
N SER A 110 -23.24 0.75 39.70
CA SER A 110 -22.25 -0.33 39.80
C SER A 110 -20.91 0.12 40.41
N ALA A 111 -20.94 1.01 41.38
CA ALA A 111 -19.72 1.44 42.06
C ALA A 111 -18.98 0.23 42.65
N GLY A 112 -17.75 0.00 42.20
CA GLY A 112 -16.87 -1.09 42.62
C GLY A 112 -16.85 -2.35 41.76
N LYS A 113 -17.70 -2.48 40.70
CA LYS A 113 -17.60 -3.56 39.73
C LYS A 113 -16.95 -3.06 38.42
N LEU A 114 -15.85 -3.70 38.02
CA LEU A 114 -15.23 -3.46 36.72
C LEU A 114 -16.22 -3.77 35.61
N SER A 115 -16.38 -2.86 34.67
CA SER A 115 -17.18 -3.12 33.47
C SER A 115 -16.53 -4.24 32.63
N ALA A 116 -17.28 -4.81 31.70
CA ALA A 116 -16.73 -5.78 30.75
C ALA A 116 -15.57 -5.15 29.94
N SER A 117 -15.72 -3.87 29.56
CA SER A 117 -14.67 -3.10 28.87
C SER A 117 -13.41 -2.99 29.72
N ASP A 118 -13.52 -2.64 31.01
CA ASP A 118 -12.36 -2.50 31.90
C ASP A 118 -11.60 -3.84 32.09
N LYS A 119 -12.33 -4.96 32.07
CA LYS A 119 -11.70 -6.30 32.15
C LYS A 119 -10.92 -6.63 30.89
N ILE A 120 -11.48 -6.33 29.72
CA ILE A 120 -10.82 -6.52 28.42
C ILE A 120 -9.62 -5.59 28.33
N ASP A 121 -9.77 -4.33 28.72
CA ASP A 121 -8.70 -3.34 28.69
C ASP A 121 -7.51 -3.75 29.55
N ARG A 122 -7.74 -4.34 30.72
CA ARG A 122 -6.65 -4.86 31.58
C ARG A 122 -5.75 -5.88 30.86
N VAL A 123 -6.30 -6.63 29.89
CA VAL A 123 -5.54 -7.61 29.08
C VAL A 123 -4.95 -6.94 27.85
N VAL A 124 -5.77 -6.21 27.10
CA VAL A 124 -5.40 -5.64 25.79
C VAL A 124 -4.42 -4.46 25.93
N THR A 125 -4.55 -3.66 26.96
CA THR A 125 -3.61 -2.53 27.24
C THR A 125 -2.43 -2.94 28.13
N ASN A 126 -2.31 -4.21 28.46
CA ASN A 126 -1.19 -4.72 29.25
C ASN A 126 0.12 -4.52 28.47
N ARG A 127 1.15 -4.04 29.18
CA ARG A 127 2.46 -3.71 28.61
C ARG A 127 3.12 -4.87 27.84
N TRP A 128 2.93 -6.11 28.29
CA TRP A 128 3.56 -7.30 27.71
C TRP A 128 2.63 -8.08 26.79
N LEU A 129 1.33 -8.12 27.11
CA LEU A 129 0.33 -8.86 26.33
C LEU A 129 -0.27 -8.04 25.19
N GLY A 130 -0.31 -6.73 25.31
CA GLY A 130 -0.94 -5.86 24.29
C GLY A 130 -0.30 -5.98 22.92
N LEU A 131 1.03 -6.01 22.83
CA LEU A 131 1.75 -6.16 21.55
C LEU A 131 1.55 -7.53 20.89
N PRO A 132 1.70 -8.68 21.57
CA PRO A 132 1.39 -9.98 20.99
C PRO A 132 -0.07 -10.11 20.55
N ILE A 133 -1.04 -9.66 21.35
CA ILE A 133 -2.46 -9.69 20.98
C ILE A 133 -2.69 -8.86 19.71
N PHE A 134 -2.10 -7.67 19.67
CA PHE A 134 -2.15 -6.82 18.49
C PHE A 134 -1.58 -7.54 17.26
N ALA A 135 -0.40 -8.15 17.37
CA ALA A 135 0.24 -8.87 16.27
C ALA A 135 -0.67 -10.01 15.75
N VAL A 136 -1.32 -10.76 16.62
CA VAL A 136 -2.25 -11.83 16.23
C VAL A 136 -3.49 -11.26 15.53
N ILE A 137 -4.10 -10.21 16.06
CA ILE A 137 -5.29 -9.60 15.44
C ILE A 137 -4.94 -9.03 14.06
N MET A 138 -3.80 -8.35 13.92
CA MET A 138 -3.38 -7.81 12.63
C MET A 138 -3.00 -8.91 11.65
N PHE A 139 -2.34 -9.97 12.11
CA PHE A 139 -2.08 -11.14 11.29
C PHE A 139 -3.39 -11.72 10.73
N LEU A 140 -4.42 -11.88 11.56
CA LEU A 140 -5.73 -12.35 11.09
C LEU A 140 -6.37 -11.41 10.07
N VAL A 141 -6.30 -10.08 10.30
CA VAL A 141 -6.82 -9.08 9.36
C VAL A 141 -6.12 -9.19 8.01
N TYR A 142 -4.78 -9.25 8.01
CA TYR A 142 -4.02 -9.35 6.76
C TYR A 142 -4.18 -10.71 6.10
N TYR A 143 -4.22 -11.79 6.86
CA TYR A 143 -4.45 -13.13 6.32
C TYR A 143 -5.81 -13.22 5.60
N LEU A 144 -6.87 -12.69 6.22
CA LEU A 144 -8.20 -12.66 5.60
C LEU A 144 -8.28 -11.72 4.39
N SER A 145 -7.57 -10.58 4.41
CA SER A 145 -7.67 -9.60 3.32
C SER A 145 -6.68 -9.83 2.18
N MET A 146 -5.52 -10.45 2.45
CA MET A 146 -4.43 -10.56 1.46
C MET A 146 -4.23 -11.99 0.95
N VAL A 147 -4.55 -13.02 1.77
CA VAL A 147 -4.23 -14.40 1.44
C VAL A 147 -5.48 -15.25 1.14
N THR A 148 -6.65 -14.88 1.69
CA THR A 148 -7.85 -15.70 1.52
C THR A 148 -8.95 -14.96 0.76
N VAL A 149 -9.89 -14.37 1.49
CA VAL A 149 -11.09 -13.74 0.88
C VAL A 149 -10.73 -12.59 -0.07
N GLY A 150 -9.75 -11.78 0.31
CA GLY A 150 -9.34 -10.63 -0.51
C GLY A 150 -8.61 -11.05 -1.77
N SER A 151 -7.68 -12.02 -1.69
CA SER A 151 -6.99 -12.60 -2.85
C SER A 151 -8.00 -13.23 -3.81
N ALA A 152 -8.79 -14.21 -3.39
CA ALA A 152 -9.77 -14.87 -4.25
C ALA A 152 -10.73 -13.89 -4.95
N ALA A 153 -11.10 -12.78 -4.30
CA ALA A 153 -11.94 -11.76 -4.91
C ALA A 153 -11.16 -10.87 -5.91
N THR A 154 -9.87 -10.70 -5.69
CA THR A 154 -8.96 -9.97 -6.60
C THR A 154 -8.65 -10.82 -7.83
N ASP A 155 -8.34 -12.09 -7.65
CA ASP A 155 -8.07 -13.04 -8.73
C ASP A 155 -9.31 -13.14 -9.65
N TRP A 156 -10.51 -13.30 -9.06
CA TRP A 156 -11.75 -13.23 -9.85
C TRP A 156 -11.94 -11.91 -10.59
N MET A 157 -11.50 -10.78 -10.04
CA MET A 157 -11.61 -9.48 -10.71
C MET A 157 -10.57 -9.33 -11.82
N ASN A 158 -9.33 -9.76 -11.58
CA ASN A 158 -8.23 -9.65 -12.54
C ASN A 158 -8.39 -10.66 -13.69
N ASP A 159 -8.49 -11.94 -13.36
CA ASP A 159 -8.48 -13.00 -14.37
C ASP A 159 -9.86 -13.20 -15.01
N GLY A 160 -10.92 -12.98 -14.20
CA GLY A 160 -12.30 -13.08 -14.66
C GLY A 160 -12.78 -11.82 -15.36
N VAL A 161 -12.95 -10.72 -14.64
CA VAL A 161 -13.61 -9.51 -15.17
C VAL A 161 -12.70 -8.72 -16.12
N PHE A 162 -11.43 -8.57 -15.77
CA PHE A 162 -10.42 -7.83 -16.54
C PHE A 162 -9.40 -8.73 -17.27
N GLY A 163 -9.53 -10.04 -17.18
CA GLY A 163 -8.79 -11.04 -17.93
C GLY A 163 -9.68 -11.73 -18.95
N ASP A 164 -9.52 -13.04 -19.10
CA ASP A 164 -10.17 -13.84 -20.13
C ASP A 164 -11.65 -14.09 -19.88
N GLY A 165 -12.05 -14.18 -18.60
CA GLY A 165 -13.45 -14.42 -18.22
C GLY A 165 -13.61 -15.36 -17.04
N TRP A 166 -14.85 -15.74 -16.75
CA TRP A 166 -15.16 -16.64 -15.63
C TRP A 166 -16.39 -17.50 -15.88
N HIS A 167 -16.46 -18.64 -15.17
CA HIS A 167 -17.66 -19.46 -15.18
C HIS A 167 -18.73 -18.88 -14.26
N LEU A 168 -19.97 -18.75 -14.77
CA LEU A 168 -21.08 -18.16 -14.05
C LEU A 168 -21.34 -18.93 -12.76
N PHE A 169 -21.37 -18.23 -11.62
CA PHE A 169 -21.48 -18.79 -10.25
C PHE A 169 -20.38 -19.79 -9.87
N GLY A 170 -19.25 -19.82 -10.57
CA GLY A 170 -18.16 -20.77 -10.32
C GLY A 170 -18.48 -22.22 -10.71
N ILE A 171 -19.58 -22.43 -11.45
CA ILE A 171 -19.99 -23.77 -11.89
C ILE A 171 -19.07 -24.22 -13.02
N GLY A 172 -18.22 -25.22 -12.73
CA GLY A 172 -17.25 -25.74 -13.68
C GLY A 172 -15.84 -25.23 -13.51
N SER A 173 -15.59 -24.09 -12.83
CA SER A 173 -14.25 -23.51 -12.63
C SER A 173 -13.23 -24.52 -12.15
N ALA A 174 -13.50 -25.26 -11.06
CA ALA A 174 -12.53 -26.22 -10.52
C ALA A 174 -12.19 -27.38 -11.50
N LYS A 175 -13.09 -27.71 -12.41
CA LYS A 175 -12.80 -28.72 -13.44
C LYS A 175 -11.97 -28.12 -14.56
N TYR A 176 -12.31 -26.89 -14.97
CA TYR A 176 -11.55 -26.14 -15.96
C TYR A 176 -10.12 -25.87 -15.47
N GLU A 177 -9.97 -25.30 -14.26
CA GLU A 177 -8.66 -25.04 -13.66
C GLU A 177 -7.78 -26.29 -13.62
N LYS A 178 -8.34 -27.42 -13.19
CA LYS A 178 -7.60 -28.69 -13.22
C LYS A 178 -7.23 -29.14 -14.61
N ALA A 179 -8.08 -28.90 -15.60
CA ALA A 179 -7.80 -29.25 -16.98
C ALA A 179 -6.74 -28.32 -17.59
N ALA A 180 -6.82 -27.01 -17.29
CA ALA A 180 -5.83 -26.04 -17.71
C ALA A 180 -4.46 -26.30 -17.07
N GLU A 181 -4.41 -26.62 -15.78
CA GLU A 181 -3.19 -27.03 -15.08
C GLU A 181 -2.57 -28.29 -15.71
N ASN A 182 -3.38 -29.35 -15.91
CA ASN A 182 -2.89 -30.56 -16.57
C ASN A 182 -2.40 -30.30 -18.01
N TYR A 183 -3.01 -29.37 -18.73
CA TYR A 183 -2.58 -28.97 -20.06
C TYR A 183 -1.24 -28.22 -20.01
N GLY A 184 -1.11 -27.23 -19.12
CA GLY A 184 0.11 -26.45 -18.94
C GLY A 184 1.29 -27.34 -18.52
N ASP A 185 1.11 -28.23 -17.55
CA ASP A 185 2.14 -29.20 -17.15
C ASP A 185 2.52 -30.12 -18.31
N SER A 186 1.53 -30.53 -19.13
CA SER A 186 1.77 -31.39 -20.28
C SER A 186 2.55 -30.69 -21.38
N ASP A 187 2.25 -29.41 -21.61
CA ASP A 187 2.95 -28.56 -22.58
C ASP A 187 4.43 -28.41 -22.18
N GLN A 188 4.69 -28.05 -20.92
CA GLN A 188 6.04 -27.91 -20.38
C GLN A 188 6.85 -29.23 -20.46
N ILE A 189 6.21 -30.38 -20.16
CA ILE A 189 6.85 -31.69 -20.30
C ILE A 189 7.18 -31.97 -21.77
N ILE A 190 6.25 -31.72 -22.68
CA ILE A 190 6.44 -31.93 -24.12
C ILE A 190 7.60 -31.08 -24.61
N ASP A 191 7.61 -29.80 -24.28
CA ASP A 191 8.67 -28.87 -24.67
C ASP A 191 10.05 -29.31 -24.17
N ALA A 192 10.15 -29.76 -22.92
CA ALA A 192 11.39 -30.26 -22.34
C ALA A 192 11.89 -31.53 -23.09
N PHE A 193 10.99 -32.42 -23.45
CA PHE A 193 11.36 -33.62 -24.23
C PHE A 193 11.71 -33.30 -25.69
N ILE A 194 11.05 -32.32 -26.30
CA ILE A 194 11.43 -31.83 -27.64
C ILE A 194 12.83 -31.21 -27.61
N ALA A 195 13.16 -30.45 -26.59
CA ALA A 195 14.48 -29.85 -26.42
C ALA A 195 15.61 -30.89 -26.25
N GLU A 196 15.34 -32.03 -25.59
CA GLU A 196 16.34 -33.07 -25.34
C GLU A 196 16.41 -34.13 -26.45
N TYR A 197 15.26 -34.54 -27.01
CA TYR A 197 15.15 -35.66 -27.94
C TYR A 197 14.50 -35.30 -29.28
N GLY A 198 13.94 -34.10 -29.43
CA GLY A 198 13.28 -33.64 -30.64
C GLY A 198 14.20 -32.92 -31.62
N THR A 199 13.61 -32.33 -32.64
CA THR A 199 14.27 -31.46 -33.64
C THR A 199 13.62 -30.10 -33.62
N ASP A 200 14.34 -29.05 -34.08
CA ASP A 200 13.78 -27.69 -34.19
C ASP A 200 12.52 -27.66 -35.08
N GLU A 201 12.46 -28.54 -36.12
CA GLU A 201 11.29 -28.69 -36.98
C GLU A 201 10.06 -29.26 -36.22
N MET A 202 10.28 -30.12 -35.23
CA MET A 202 9.20 -30.62 -34.35
C MET A 202 8.64 -29.52 -33.50
N LYS A 203 9.48 -28.65 -32.96
CA LYS A 203 9.06 -27.50 -32.14
C LYS A 203 8.10 -26.62 -32.93
N ASP A 204 8.48 -26.21 -34.13
CA ASP A 204 7.64 -25.39 -35.00
C ASP A 204 6.36 -26.11 -35.46
N THR A 205 6.39 -27.44 -35.57
CA THR A 205 5.23 -28.25 -36.01
C THR A 205 4.19 -28.40 -34.87
N VAL A 206 4.62 -28.43 -33.65
CA VAL A 206 3.76 -28.60 -32.46
C VAL A 206 3.25 -27.26 -31.95
N ASP A 207 3.90 -26.15 -32.27
CA ASP A 207 3.49 -24.82 -31.88
C ASP A 207 2.14 -24.41 -32.49
N ILE A 208 1.11 -24.32 -31.66
CA ILE A 208 -0.26 -23.92 -32.05
C ILE A 208 -0.31 -22.47 -32.53
N GLY A 209 0.61 -21.62 -32.08
CA GLY A 209 0.71 -20.22 -32.47
C GLY A 209 1.36 -19.99 -33.83
N ALA A 210 1.89 -21.04 -34.48
CA ALA A 210 2.53 -20.93 -35.77
C ALA A 210 1.55 -20.61 -36.91
N ASP A 211 1.94 -19.73 -37.82
CA ASP A 211 1.11 -19.27 -38.97
C ASP A 211 0.60 -20.44 -39.87
N GLU A 212 1.32 -21.55 -39.93
CA GLU A 212 1.00 -22.74 -40.75
C GLU A 212 0.73 -24.01 -39.88
N TYR A 213 0.15 -23.85 -38.70
CA TYR A 213 -0.16 -24.97 -37.81
C TYR A 213 -1.05 -26.03 -38.46
N ASN A 214 -0.62 -27.31 -38.34
CA ASN A 214 -1.34 -28.45 -38.86
C ASN A 214 -1.51 -29.55 -37.80
N GLU A 215 -2.74 -29.73 -37.33
CA GLU A 215 -3.08 -30.68 -36.26
C GLU A 215 -2.64 -32.12 -36.56
N SER A 216 -2.77 -32.58 -37.83
CA SER A 216 -2.35 -33.95 -38.18
C SER A 216 -0.84 -34.10 -38.13
N ALA A 217 -0.10 -33.09 -38.58
CA ALA A 217 1.36 -33.09 -38.55
C ALA A 217 1.86 -33.03 -37.08
N ALA A 218 1.23 -32.24 -36.26
CA ALA A 218 1.55 -32.13 -34.81
C ALA A 218 1.31 -33.46 -34.08
N LYS A 219 0.19 -34.16 -34.36
CA LYS A 219 -0.09 -35.49 -33.82
C LYS A 219 0.96 -36.53 -34.23
N ASP A 220 1.36 -36.52 -35.52
CA ASP A 220 2.37 -37.44 -36.03
C ASP A 220 3.76 -37.12 -35.42
N ALA A 221 4.09 -35.85 -35.24
CA ALA A 221 5.33 -35.40 -34.59
C ALA A 221 5.41 -35.85 -33.15
N LEU A 222 4.34 -35.65 -32.34
CA LEU A 222 4.27 -36.11 -30.93
C LEU A 222 4.30 -37.64 -30.82
N ALA A 223 3.66 -38.37 -31.73
CA ALA A 223 3.73 -39.81 -31.74
C ALA A 223 5.16 -40.31 -32.04
N SER A 224 5.86 -39.62 -32.95
CA SER A 224 7.28 -39.89 -33.26
C SER A 224 8.17 -39.58 -32.05
N LEU A 225 7.96 -38.46 -31.36
CA LEU A 225 8.70 -38.09 -30.14
C LEU A 225 8.58 -39.17 -29.06
N VAL A 226 7.37 -39.66 -28.81
CA VAL A 226 7.14 -40.74 -27.83
C VAL A 226 7.82 -42.04 -28.26
N ALA A 227 7.82 -42.36 -29.58
CA ALA A 227 8.43 -43.58 -30.10
C ALA A 227 9.97 -43.54 -30.04
N GLU A 228 10.58 -42.39 -30.34
CA GLU A 228 12.02 -42.18 -30.40
C GLU A 228 12.65 -41.98 -29.01
N THR A 229 11.88 -41.49 -28.03
CA THR A 229 12.35 -41.29 -26.65
C THR A 229 12.75 -42.63 -26.03
N PRO A 230 13.96 -42.76 -25.43
CA PRO A 230 14.41 -43.98 -24.75
C PRO A 230 13.56 -44.30 -23.54
N ASP A 231 13.40 -45.61 -23.20
CA ASP A 231 12.63 -46.04 -22.01
C ASP A 231 13.24 -45.62 -20.68
N ASN A 232 14.52 -45.27 -20.66
CA ASN A 232 15.25 -44.74 -19.50
C ASN A 232 15.44 -43.21 -19.53
N ALA A 233 14.71 -42.53 -20.39
CA ALA A 233 14.75 -41.08 -20.43
C ALA A 233 14.34 -40.45 -19.10
N ASN A 234 15.04 -39.40 -18.72
CA ASN A 234 14.79 -38.65 -17.51
C ASN A 234 15.11 -37.19 -17.78
N VAL A 235 14.08 -36.40 -17.93
CA VAL A 235 14.17 -34.99 -18.33
C VAL A 235 13.71 -34.11 -17.17
N THR A 236 14.28 -32.94 -17.07
CA THR A 236 13.83 -31.90 -16.12
C THR A 236 13.00 -30.89 -16.89
N TYR A 237 11.79 -30.60 -16.43
CA TYR A 237 10.98 -29.51 -16.96
C TYR A 237 10.84 -28.40 -15.94
N GLU A 238 10.51 -27.22 -16.38
CA GLU A 238 10.41 -26.02 -15.56
C GLU A 238 8.98 -25.48 -15.63
N THR A 239 8.46 -25.02 -14.49
CA THR A 239 7.19 -24.28 -14.42
C THR A 239 7.46 -22.89 -13.89
N GLU A 240 6.83 -21.88 -14.45
CA GLU A 240 6.97 -20.47 -14.07
C GLU A 240 5.70 -19.97 -13.37
N ASP A 241 5.86 -19.33 -12.21
CA ASP A 241 4.77 -18.66 -11.50
C ASP A 241 4.51 -17.28 -12.12
N GLU A 242 3.31 -17.02 -12.61
CA GLU A 242 2.96 -15.80 -13.36
C GLU A 242 3.08 -14.51 -12.54
N GLU A 243 2.90 -14.55 -11.20
CA GLU A 243 2.96 -13.36 -10.36
C GLU A 243 4.40 -13.00 -9.94
N THR A 244 5.18 -14.01 -9.62
CA THR A 244 6.54 -13.84 -9.08
C THR A 244 7.62 -14.06 -10.13
N LEU A 245 7.29 -14.69 -11.26
CA LEU A 245 8.21 -15.18 -12.29
C LEU A 245 9.22 -16.18 -11.70
N GLU A 246 8.85 -16.87 -10.63
CA GLU A 246 9.68 -17.90 -10.01
C GLU A 246 9.59 -19.19 -10.81
N VAL A 247 10.74 -19.66 -11.30
CA VAL A 247 10.83 -20.91 -12.03
C VAL A 247 11.13 -22.04 -11.08
N THR A 248 10.29 -23.06 -11.09
CA THR A 248 10.46 -24.27 -10.31
C THR A 248 10.91 -25.41 -11.22
N GLU A 249 12.09 -25.98 -10.95
CA GLU A 249 12.59 -27.15 -11.68
C GLU A 249 11.95 -28.43 -11.13
N HIS A 250 11.40 -29.24 -12.03
CA HIS A 250 10.81 -30.54 -11.76
C HIS A 250 11.68 -31.65 -12.37
N PRO A 251 12.63 -32.21 -11.62
CA PRO A 251 13.51 -33.26 -12.13
C PRO A 251 12.79 -34.60 -12.18
N GLY A 252 13.10 -35.40 -13.18
CA GLY A 252 12.73 -36.82 -13.18
C GLY A 252 11.52 -37.19 -14.04
N ALA A 253 11.09 -36.34 -14.98
CA ALA A 253 10.06 -36.72 -15.94
C ALA A 253 10.53 -37.88 -16.82
N THR A 254 9.72 -38.93 -16.89
CA THR A 254 10.03 -40.17 -17.61
C THR A 254 9.27 -40.23 -18.94
N LYS A 255 9.60 -41.24 -19.77
CA LYS A 255 8.83 -41.52 -21.01
C LYS A 255 7.34 -41.81 -20.69
N ALA A 256 7.02 -42.34 -19.53
CA ALA A 256 5.64 -42.58 -19.10
C ALA A 256 4.91 -41.24 -18.84
N ASP A 257 5.62 -40.27 -18.27
CA ASP A 257 5.09 -38.93 -18.03
C ASP A 257 4.92 -38.18 -19.36
N LEU A 258 5.89 -38.28 -20.28
CA LEU A 258 5.74 -37.77 -21.65
C LEU A 258 4.52 -38.35 -22.35
N LYS A 259 4.31 -39.68 -22.24
CA LYS A 259 3.14 -40.31 -22.87
C LYS A 259 1.84 -39.79 -22.28
N THR A 260 1.80 -39.62 -20.96
CA THR A 260 0.64 -39.06 -20.25
C THR A 260 0.42 -37.60 -20.67
N ALA A 261 1.50 -36.81 -20.78
CA ALA A 261 1.45 -35.43 -21.24
C ALA A 261 0.91 -35.34 -22.69
N VAL A 262 1.38 -36.19 -23.59
CA VAL A 262 0.88 -36.24 -24.96
C VAL A 262 -0.58 -36.71 -25.02
N ASP A 263 -0.97 -37.69 -24.21
CA ASP A 263 -2.36 -38.14 -24.14
C ASP A 263 -3.28 -37.00 -23.60
N ASN A 264 -2.85 -36.25 -22.57
CA ASN A 264 -3.58 -35.09 -22.07
C ASN A 264 -3.66 -33.96 -23.10
N TYR A 265 -2.57 -33.67 -23.75
CA TYR A 265 -2.47 -32.62 -24.76
C TYR A 265 -3.34 -32.92 -26.00
N LEU A 266 -3.54 -34.20 -26.30
CA LEU A 266 -4.36 -34.67 -27.41
C LEU A 266 -5.78 -35.10 -26.96
N ASP A 267 -6.18 -34.87 -25.70
CA ASP A 267 -7.46 -35.34 -25.19
C ASP A 267 -8.62 -34.73 -25.97
N THR A 268 -9.48 -35.59 -26.47
CA THR A 268 -10.59 -35.24 -27.36
C THR A 268 -11.79 -34.66 -26.66
N ASP A 269 -11.80 -34.57 -25.31
CA ASP A 269 -12.85 -33.86 -24.58
C ASP A 269 -12.88 -32.35 -24.88
N TYR A 270 -11.86 -31.82 -25.48
CA TYR A 270 -11.73 -30.44 -25.93
C TYR A 270 -12.18 -30.21 -27.38
N LYS A 271 -12.97 -31.04 -27.90
CA LYS A 271 -13.89 -30.85 -29.03
C LYS A 271 -13.39 -30.18 -30.27
N GLU A 272 -12.47 -30.19 -30.90
CA GLU A 272 -12.26 -29.64 -32.24
C GLU A 272 -10.93 -28.93 -32.42
N SER A 273 -10.23 -28.59 -31.37
CA SER A 273 -8.90 -27.98 -31.45
C SER A 273 -7.90 -28.70 -30.58
N PHE A 274 -6.79 -29.02 -31.14
CA PHE A 274 -5.57 -29.39 -30.48
C PHE A 274 -5.08 -28.14 -29.73
N GLY A 275 -5.10 -28.12 -28.39
CA GLY A 275 -4.69 -26.95 -27.63
C GLY A 275 -5.34 -26.84 -26.25
N ALA A 276 -5.23 -25.67 -25.69
CA ALA A 276 -5.75 -25.36 -24.36
C ALA A 276 -7.25 -25.68 -24.20
N PRO A 277 -7.71 -26.10 -23.00
CA PRO A 277 -9.10 -26.49 -22.79
C PRO A 277 -10.07 -25.37 -23.08
N ASP A 278 -11.15 -25.69 -23.84
CA ASP A 278 -12.20 -24.73 -24.13
C ASP A 278 -13.04 -24.45 -22.88
N THR A 279 -13.00 -23.21 -22.41
CA THR A 279 -13.73 -22.73 -21.25
C THR A 279 -15.23 -23.02 -21.30
N SER A 280 -15.84 -22.95 -22.50
CA SER A 280 -17.28 -23.14 -22.68
C SER A 280 -17.75 -24.60 -22.47
N SER A 281 -16.82 -25.57 -22.53
CA SER A 281 -17.13 -27.00 -22.33
C SER A 281 -17.40 -27.37 -20.87
N TYR A 282 -16.94 -26.55 -19.93
CA TYR A 282 -17.05 -26.83 -18.49
C TYR A 282 -18.24 -26.12 -17.81
N GLY A 283 -18.85 -25.13 -18.47
CA GLY A 283 -19.97 -24.39 -17.89
C GLY A 283 -20.36 -23.16 -18.71
N VAL A 284 -21.20 -22.32 -18.14
CA VAL A 284 -21.57 -21.05 -18.78
C VAL A 284 -20.43 -20.08 -18.61
N TRP A 285 -19.66 -19.88 -19.68
CA TRP A 285 -18.55 -18.95 -19.70
C TRP A 285 -19.01 -17.51 -19.95
N VAL A 286 -18.51 -16.60 -19.14
CA VAL A 286 -18.73 -15.15 -19.28
C VAL A 286 -17.37 -14.54 -19.65
N PRO A 287 -17.16 -14.11 -20.90
CA PRO A 287 -15.90 -13.52 -21.32
C PRO A 287 -15.63 -12.20 -20.58
N GLY A 288 -14.36 -11.93 -20.30
CA GLY A 288 -13.92 -10.72 -19.63
C GLY A 288 -14.14 -9.45 -20.47
N ILE A 289 -14.03 -8.30 -19.84
CA ILE A 289 -14.21 -6.99 -20.50
C ILE A 289 -13.20 -6.79 -21.64
N PRO A 290 -11.88 -7.13 -21.49
CA PRO A 290 -10.91 -7.02 -22.58
C PRO A 290 -11.31 -7.83 -23.79
N VAL A 291 -11.71 -9.09 -23.59
CA VAL A 291 -12.13 -10.00 -24.66
C VAL A 291 -13.37 -9.47 -25.40
N LEU A 292 -14.36 -8.96 -24.66
CA LEU A 292 -15.56 -8.37 -25.26
C LEU A 292 -15.24 -7.12 -26.10
N ILE A 293 -14.35 -6.27 -25.60
CA ILE A 293 -13.93 -5.05 -26.29
C ILE A 293 -13.06 -5.41 -27.50
N GLY A 294 -12.10 -6.34 -27.36
CA GLY A 294 -11.25 -6.84 -28.44
C GLY A 294 -12.07 -7.38 -29.60
N ASN A 295 -12.97 -8.33 -29.33
CA ASN A 295 -13.90 -8.88 -30.32
C ASN A 295 -14.78 -7.79 -31.00
N GLY A 296 -15.08 -6.71 -30.29
CA GLY A 296 -15.82 -5.56 -30.83
C GLY A 296 -14.97 -4.71 -31.76
N LEU A 297 -13.71 -4.47 -31.41
CA LEU A 297 -12.75 -3.71 -32.20
C LEU A 297 -12.37 -4.46 -33.50
N ASP A 298 -12.17 -5.77 -33.43
CA ASP A 298 -11.87 -6.65 -34.58
C ASP A 298 -13.03 -6.64 -35.57
N LYS A 299 -14.26 -6.78 -35.10
CA LYS A 299 -15.46 -6.69 -35.94
C LYS A 299 -15.65 -5.31 -36.57
N ALA A 300 -15.18 -4.26 -35.90
CA ALA A 300 -15.24 -2.89 -36.41
C ALA A 300 -14.08 -2.58 -37.40
N GLY A 301 -13.09 -3.48 -37.56
CA GLY A 301 -11.89 -3.25 -38.35
C GLY A 301 -11.02 -2.13 -37.81
N ALA A 302 -10.88 -2.04 -36.50
CA ALA A 302 -10.06 -1.01 -35.85
C ALA A 302 -8.58 -1.20 -36.23
N ALA A 303 -7.84 -0.10 -36.32
CA ALA A 303 -6.40 -0.17 -36.57
C ALA A 303 -5.67 -0.67 -35.32
N ASP A 304 -4.59 -1.44 -35.47
CA ASP A 304 -3.83 -2.09 -34.40
C ASP A 304 -3.41 -1.13 -33.27
N TRP A 305 -2.94 0.07 -33.63
CA TRP A 305 -2.58 1.08 -32.67
C TRP A 305 -3.76 1.55 -31.79
N LEU A 306 -4.99 1.54 -32.35
CA LEU A 306 -6.20 1.93 -31.63
C LEU A 306 -6.67 0.81 -30.71
N SER A 307 -6.55 -0.43 -31.17
CA SER A 307 -6.85 -1.63 -30.38
C SER A 307 -5.89 -1.72 -29.19
N GLY A 308 -4.58 -1.57 -29.40
CA GLY A 308 -3.58 -1.52 -28.33
C GLY A 308 -3.81 -0.36 -27.35
N LEU A 309 -4.11 0.86 -27.83
CA LEU A 309 -4.43 1.97 -26.93
C LEU A 309 -5.65 1.67 -26.04
N ILE A 310 -6.68 1.07 -26.61
CA ILE A 310 -7.91 0.76 -25.85
C ILE A 310 -7.69 -0.41 -24.90
N LEU A 311 -7.12 -1.51 -25.36
CA LEU A 311 -6.94 -2.72 -24.56
C LEU A 311 -5.81 -2.55 -23.56
N ASP A 312 -4.59 -2.28 -24.00
CA ASP A 312 -3.40 -2.27 -23.15
C ASP A 312 -3.21 -0.93 -22.42
N GLY A 313 -3.66 0.17 -23.03
CA GLY A 313 -3.59 1.50 -22.39
C GLY A 313 -4.74 1.78 -21.44
N ILE A 314 -5.99 1.67 -21.90
CA ILE A 314 -7.17 2.10 -21.14
C ILE A 314 -7.74 0.96 -20.30
N VAL A 315 -8.06 -0.18 -20.92
CA VAL A 315 -8.74 -1.30 -20.24
C VAL A 315 -7.79 -1.93 -19.22
N ALA A 316 -6.54 -2.18 -19.59
CA ALA A 316 -5.53 -2.65 -18.64
C ALA A 316 -5.29 -1.67 -17.50
N GLY A 317 -5.24 -0.36 -17.79
CA GLY A 317 -5.10 0.68 -16.74
C GLY A 317 -6.29 0.77 -15.79
N VAL A 318 -7.52 0.58 -16.28
CA VAL A 318 -8.74 0.48 -15.46
C VAL A 318 -8.73 -0.82 -14.67
N GLY A 319 -8.35 -1.94 -15.30
CA GLY A 319 -8.23 -3.25 -14.69
C GLY A 319 -7.25 -3.25 -13.52
N ALA A 320 -6.07 -2.69 -13.70
CA ALA A 320 -5.06 -2.55 -12.65
C ALA A 320 -5.57 -1.79 -11.41
N VAL A 321 -6.50 -0.83 -11.59
CA VAL A 321 -7.11 -0.13 -10.44
C VAL A 321 -8.23 -0.95 -9.82
N LEU A 322 -9.17 -1.44 -10.64
CA LEU A 322 -10.37 -2.12 -10.16
C LEU A 322 -10.09 -3.53 -9.68
N GLY A 323 -9.05 -4.17 -10.21
CA GLY A 323 -8.58 -5.49 -9.76
C GLY A 323 -8.25 -5.51 -8.26
N PHE A 324 -7.57 -4.48 -7.75
CA PHE A 324 -7.24 -4.39 -6.32
C PHE A 324 -8.36 -3.90 -5.41
N VAL A 325 -9.46 -3.40 -5.97
CA VAL A 325 -10.58 -2.86 -5.17
C VAL A 325 -11.20 -3.91 -4.23
N PRO A 326 -11.48 -5.15 -4.64
CA PRO A 326 -12.06 -6.16 -3.75
C PRO A 326 -11.21 -6.40 -2.51
N GLN A 327 -9.92 -6.62 -2.67
CA GLN A 327 -8.98 -6.81 -1.56
C GLN A 327 -8.95 -5.61 -0.62
N MET A 328 -8.95 -4.39 -1.18
CA MET A 328 -9.01 -3.16 -0.40
C MET A 328 -10.33 -3.01 0.36
N LEU A 329 -11.45 -3.40 -0.23
CA LEU A 329 -12.75 -3.35 0.44
C LEU A 329 -12.80 -4.32 1.63
N VAL A 330 -12.27 -5.53 1.49
CA VAL A 330 -12.16 -6.50 2.61
C VAL A 330 -11.28 -5.91 3.73
N LEU A 331 -10.13 -5.34 3.39
CA LEU A 331 -9.27 -4.67 4.37
C LEU A 331 -9.98 -3.52 5.08
N PHE A 332 -10.66 -2.65 4.34
CA PHE A 332 -11.41 -1.53 4.93
C PHE A 332 -12.58 -1.99 5.78
N LEU A 333 -13.24 -3.08 5.42
CA LEU A 333 -14.29 -3.69 6.21
C LEU A 333 -13.76 -4.13 7.58
N LEU A 334 -12.67 -4.88 7.60
CA LEU A 334 -12.06 -5.39 8.82
C LEU A 334 -11.51 -4.26 9.70
N LEU A 335 -10.83 -3.28 9.09
CA LEU A 335 -10.35 -2.10 9.81
C LEU A 335 -11.50 -1.25 10.36
N ALA A 336 -12.59 -1.08 9.62
CA ALA A 336 -13.77 -0.36 10.10
C ALA A 336 -14.44 -1.07 11.29
N ILE A 337 -14.42 -2.40 11.34
CA ILE A 337 -14.88 -3.18 12.49
C ILE A 337 -13.99 -2.91 13.71
N LEU A 338 -12.66 -2.98 13.55
CA LEU A 338 -11.70 -2.74 14.64
C LEU A 338 -11.75 -1.29 15.16
N GLU A 339 -11.97 -0.33 14.28
CA GLU A 339 -12.12 1.07 14.63
C GLU A 339 -13.45 1.30 15.38
N ALA A 340 -14.55 0.81 14.82
CA ALA A 340 -15.89 0.99 15.37
C ALA A 340 -16.06 0.27 16.72
N CYS A 341 -15.42 -0.88 16.96
CA CYS A 341 -15.47 -1.52 18.27
C CYS A 341 -14.59 -0.83 19.34
N GLY A 342 -13.74 0.13 18.93
CA GLY A 342 -12.86 0.90 19.81
C GLY A 342 -11.50 0.25 20.09
N TYR A 343 -11.14 -0.83 19.38
CA TYR A 343 -9.86 -1.52 19.55
C TYR A 343 -8.67 -0.66 19.13
N MET A 344 -8.80 0.08 18.03
CA MET A 344 -7.71 0.91 17.49
C MET A 344 -7.23 2.00 18.47
N ALA A 345 -8.14 2.55 19.28
CA ALA A 345 -7.80 3.52 20.33
C ALA A 345 -6.84 2.93 21.39
N ARG A 346 -7.06 1.66 21.77
CA ARG A 346 -6.22 0.96 22.76
C ARG A 346 -4.82 0.69 22.24
N ILE A 347 -4.73 0.30 20.99
CA ILE A 347 -3.43 0.05 20.36
C ILE A 347 -2.64 1.34 20.21
N ALA A 348 -3.29 2.42 19.78
CA ALA A 348 -2.66 3.74 19.73
C ALA A 348 -2.13 4.15 21.10
N PHE A 349 -2.86 3.89 22.18
CA PHE A 349 -2.42 4.16 23.54
C PHE A 349 -1.20 3.32 23.96
N VAL A 350 -1.21 2.01 23.66
CA VAL A 350 -0.07 1.12 24.01
C VAL A 350 1.20 1.53 23.28
N LEU A 351 1.08 1.92 22.01
CA LEU A 351 2.20 2.26 21.15
C LEU A 351 2.68 3.71 21.30
N ASP A 352 1.86 4.61 21.85
CA ASP A 352 2.22 6.02 22.03
C ASP A 352 3.56 6.19 22.75
N ARG A 353 3.78 5.43 23.80
CA ARG A 353 5.03 5.46 24.57
C ARG A 353 6.27 5.10 23.74
N ILE A 354 6.11 4.25 22.72
CA ILE A 354 7.20 3.83 21.83
C ILE A 354 7.44 4.92 20.79
N PHE A 355 6.37 5.39 20.13
CA PHE A 355 6.45 6.37 19.05
C PHE A 355 6.92 7.75 19.53
N ARG A 356 6.54 8.19 20.72
CA ARG A 356 7.02 9.44 21.31
C ARG A 356 8.55 9.50 21.43
N LYS A 357 9.22 8.38 21.72
CA LYS A 357 10.69 8.34 21.77
C LYS A 357 11.34 8.73 20.43
N PHE A 358 10.65 8.47 19.33
CA PHE A 358 11.10 8.79 17.98
C PHE A 358 10.54 10.11 17.44
N GLY A 359 9.81 10.85 18.25
CA GLY A 359 9.22 12.15 17.87
C GLY A 359 7.92 12.07 17.09
N LEU A 360 7.26 10.91 17.08
CA LEU A 360 5.97 10.66 16.46
C LEU A 360 4.90 10.45 17.54
N SER A 361 3.66 10.88 17.30
CA SER A 361 2.56 10.59 18.22
C SER A 361 2.08 9.14 18.08
N GLY A 362 1.47 8.58 19.11
CA GLY A 362 0.89 7.23 19.04
C GLY A 362 -0.21 7.09 17.99
N LYS A 363 -0.89 8.18 17.65
CA LYS A 363 -1.88 8.23 16.55
C LYS A 363 -1.24 7.99 15.18
N SER A 364 0.07 8.26 15.02
CA SER A 364 0.81 8.02 13.76
C SER A 364 0.92 6.55 13.39
N PHE A 365 0.82 5.66 14.38
CA PHE A 365 0.89 4.23 14.14
C PHE A 365 -0.26 3.71 13.27
N ILE A 366 -1.47 4.23 13.44
CA ILE A 366 -2.66 3.79 12.68
C ILE A 366 -2.47 3.99 11.17
N PRO A 367 -2.11 5.18 10.67
CA PRO A 367 -1.75 5.40 9.28
C PRO A 367 -0.64 4.48 8.75
N MET A 368 0.41 4.28 9.52
CA MET A 368 1.53 3.42 9.13
C MET A 368 1.11 1.96 9.01
N LEU A 369 0.30 1.48 9.95
CA LEU A 369 -0.24 0.14 9.90
C LEU A 369 -1.13 -0.08 8.66
N ILE A 370 -2.07 0.82 8.41
CA ILE A 370 -2.90 0.75 7.19
C ILE A 370 -2.03 0.81 5.94
N GLY A 371 -0.92 1.55 6.00
CA GLY A 371 0.08 1.69 4.94
C GLY A 371 0.77 0.38 4.55
N THR A 372 0.85 -0.62 5.45
CA THR A 372 1.39 -1.95 5.11
C THR A 372 0.51 -2.71 4.12
N GLY A 373 -0.80 -2.48 4.13
CA GLY A 373 -1.70 -2.97 3.08
C GLY A 373 -1.60 -2.12 1.81
N CYS A 374 -1.87 -0.83 1.94
CA CYS A 374 -1.74 0.14 0.84
C CYS A 374 -1.41 1.55 1.38
N GLY A 375 -0.44 2.22 0.75
CA GLY A 375 -0.01 3.56 1.14
C GLY A 375 -1.09 4.63 1.02
N VAL A 376 -1.98 4.54 0.03
CA VAL A 376 -3.04 5.54 -0.21
C VAL A 376 -3.99 5.67 0.98
N PRO A 377 -4.67 4.61 1.45
CA PRO A 377 -5.52 4.69 2.63
C PRO A 377 -4.73 4.97 3.90
N GLY A 378 -3.47 4.51 3.99
CA GLY A 378 -2.58 4.87 5.10
C GLY A 378 -2.39 6.38 5.21
N ILE A 379 -2.05 7.04 4.12
CA ILE A 379 -1.92 8.52 4.08
C ILE A 379 -3.25 9.19 4.43
N MET A 380 -4.38 8.71 3.90
CA MET A 380 -5.70 9.27 4.19
C MET A 380 -6.10 9.13 5.66
N ALA A 381 -5.68 8.07 6.33
CA ALA A 381 -5.93 7.85 7.76
C ALA A 381 -5.22 8.86 8.67
N SER A 382 -4.20 9.56 8.18
CA SER A 382 -3.52 10.62 8.92
C SER A 382 -4.43 11.79 9.33
N ARG A 383 -5.63 11.91 8.76
CA ARG A 383 -6.66 12.88 9.15
C ARG A 383 -7.12 12.75 10.61
N THR A 384 -6.91 11.58 11.20
CA THR A 384 -7.22 11.35 12.62
C THR A 384 -6.22 12.02 13.56
N ILE A 385 -5.13 12.57 13.03
CA ILE A 385 -4.08 13.27 13.78
C ILE A 385 -4.41 14.77 13.77
N GLU A 386 -4.69 15.32 14.93
CA GLU A 386 -5.11 16.72 15.12
C GLU A 386 -3.95 17.69 14.91
N ASN A 387 -2.79 17.38 15.48
CA ASN A 387 -1.60 18.20 15.34
C ASN A 387 -1.07 18.15 13.90
N GLU A 388 -1.02 19.30 13.24
CA GLU A 388 -0.64 19.40 11.83
C GLU A 388 0.81 19.00 11.58
N ARG A 389 1.72 19.26 12.51
CA ARG A 389 3.13 18.89 12.45
C ARG A 389 3.27 17.35 12.45
N ASP A 390 2.65 16.68 13.42
CA ASP A 390 2.70 15.22 13.55
C ASP A 390 2.00 14.55 12.37
N ARG A 391 0.90 15.13 11.88
CA ARG A 391 0.20 14.68 10.68
C ARG A 391 1.11 14.73 9.47
N ARG A 392 1.82 15.84 9.25
CA ARG A 392 2.77 15.98 8.14
C ARG A 392 3.92 14.97 8.25
N MET A 393 4.52 14.81 9.43
CA MET A 393 5.56 13.80 9.66
C MET A 393 5.05 12.39 9.36
N THR A 394 3.86 12.06 9.80
CA THR A 394 3.23 10.75 9.54
C THR A 394 3.00 10.53 8.05
N ILE A 395 2.45 11.51 7.32
CA ILE A 395 2.23 11.40 5.87
C ILE A 395 3.55 11.13 5.14
N MET A 396 4.63 11.81 5.53
CA MET A 396 5.96 11.67 4.90
C MET A 396 6.58 10.29 5.12
N THR A 397 6.30 9.66 6.26
CA THR A 397 6.98 8.41 6.67
C THR A 397 6.14 7.15 6.44
N THR A 398 4.82 7.27 6.28
CA THR A 398 3.90 6.13 6.12
C THR A 398 4.24 5.24 4.93
N THR A 399 4.80 5.79 3.84
CA THR A 399 5.09 5.05 2.60
C THR A 399 6.41 4.27 2.62
N PHE A 400 7.21 4.38 3.67
CA PHE A 400 8.47 3.64 3.78
C PHE A 400 8.27 2.17 4.14
N ILE A 401 7.17 1.82 4.79
CA ILE A 401 6.81 0.42 5.01
C ILE A 401 6.41 -0.23 3.67
N PRO A 402 6.84 -1.48 3.40
CA PRO A 402 6.36 -2.23 2.25
C PRO A 402 4.84 -2.36 2.27
N CYS A 403 4.19 -2.04 1.16
CA CYS A 403 2.76 -2.34 0.95
C CYS A 403 2.60 -3.64 0.15
N GLY A 404 1.39 -4.17 0.06
CA GLY A 404 1.08 -5.40 -0.67
C GLY A 404 1.64 -5.41 -2.10
N ALA A 405 1.50 -4.31 -2.84
CA ALA A 405 2.02 -4.14 -4.21
C ALA A 405 3.57 -4.21 -4.33
N LYS A 406 4.30 -4.16 -3.23
CA LYS A 406 5.77 -4.33 -3.23
C LYS A 406 6.19 -5.78 -2.96
N VAL A 407 5.29 -6.64 -2.51
CA VAL A 407 5.62 -8.02 -2.09
C VAL A 407 6.11 -8.87 -3.26
N PRO A 408 5.44 -8.91 -4.43
CA PRO A 408 5.91 -9.68 -5.59
C PRO A 408 7.32 -9.25 -6.03
N PHE A 409 7.57 -7.95 -6.08
CA PHE A 409 8.90 -7.43 -6.40
C PHE A 409 9.97 -7.85 -5.37
N ILE A 410 9.64 -7.82 -4.06
CA ILE A 410 10.56 -8.27 -3.01
C ILE A 410 10.84 -9.78 -3.17
N ALA A 411 9.81 -10.57 -3.47
CA ALA A 411 9.92 -12.01 -3.71
C ALA A 411 10.79 -12.31 -4.93
N MET A 412 10.56 -11.62 -6.06
CA MET A 412 11.36 -11.78 -7.28
C MET A 412 12.85 -11.51 -7.03
N ILE A 413 13.21 -10.41 -6.38
CA ILE A 413 14.63 -10.10 -6.08
C ILE A 413 15.23 -11.08 -5.07
N ALA A 414 14.45 -11.50 -4.06
CA ALA A 414 14.89 -12.51 -3.10
C ALA A 414 15.11 -13.88 -3.76
N GLY A 415 14.22 -14.27 -4.68
CA GLY A 415 14.32 -15.50 -5.46
C GLY A 415 15.51 -15.48 -6.42
N ALA A 416 15.52 -14.51 -7.33
CA ALA A 416 16.50 -14.46 -8.42
C ALA A 416 17.95 -14.28 -7.94
N ILE A 417 18.18 -13.45 -6.92
CA ILE A 417 19.55 -13.07 -6.52
C ILE A 417 20.03 -13.77 -5.25
N PHE A 418 19.09 -14.15 -4.36
CA PHE A 418 19.41 -14.70 -3.03
C PHE A 418 18.86 -16.10 -2.81
N GLY A 419 18.45 -16.81 -3.86
CA GLY A 419 17.98 -18.19 -3.82
C GLY A 419 16.75 -18.40 -2.91
N GLY A 420 15.78 -17.50 -2.97
CA GLY A 420 14.53 -17.59 -2.20
C GLY A 420 14.69 -17.30 -0.69
N SER A 421 15.73 -16.58 -0.28
CA SER A 421 16.02 -16.34 1.13
C SER A 421 14.94 -15.51 1.83
N ALA A 422 14.17 -16.14 2.71
CA ALA A 422 13.17 -15.49 3.55
C ALA A 422 13.74 -14.35 4.42
N TRP A 423 15.03 -14.38 4.74
CA TRP A 423 15.71 -13.31 5.48
C TRP A 423 15.80 -12.02 4.68
N VAL A 424 16.00 -12.11 3.36
CA VAL A 424 16.05 -10.92 2.49
C VAL A 424 14.67 -10.27 2.43
N ALA A 425 13.62 -11.04 2.20
CA ALA A 425 12.25 -10.54 2.19
C ALA A 425 11.87 -9.91 3.54
N THR A 426 12.20 -10.57 4.66
CA THR A 426 11.95 -10.04 6.00
C THR A 426 12.75 -8.77 6.27
N SER A 427 14.00 -8.69 5.81
CA SER A 427 14.87 -7.52 6.00
C SER A 427 14.28 -6.25 5.36
N ALA A 428 13.53 -6.37 4.27
CA ALA A 428 12.87 -5.24 3.62
C ALA A 428 11.91 -4.50 4.57
N TYR A 429 11.15 -5.24 5.40
CA TYR A 429 10.28 -4.65 6.42
C TYR A 429 11.08 -3.95 7.52
N PHE A 430 12.17 -4.55 7.98
CA PHE A 430 13.05 -3.93 8.99
C PHE A 430 13.72 -2.66 8.45
N VAL A 431 14.14 -2.65 7.19
CA VAL A 431 14.67 -1.45 6.52
C VAL A 431 13.61 -0.34 6.46
N GLY A 432 12.38 -0.67 6.09
CA GLY A 432 11.27 0.29 6.09
C GLY A 432 11.00 0.87 7.48
N MET A 433 10.98 0.04 8.52
CA MET A 433 10.82 0.49 9.92
C MET A 433 12.01 1.36 10.37
N ALA A 434 13.23 0.97 10.04
CA ALA A 434 14.42 1.76 10.35
C ALA A 434 14.38 3.13 9.67
N ALA A 435 13.95 3.19 8.41
CA ALA A 435 13.78 4.43 7.66
C ALA A 435 12.75 5.37 8.32
N ILE A 436 11.64 4.84 8.85
CA ILE A 436 10.65 5.63 9.60
C ILE A 436 11.27 6.22 10.87
N ILE A 437 11.98 5.40 11.64
CA ILE A 437 12.60 5.82 12.91
C ILE A 437 13.66 6.90 12.65
N VAL A 438 14.55 6.67 11.70
CA VAL A 438 15.60 7.61 11.32
C VAL A 438 15.00 8.91 10.82
N SER A 439 13.97 8.85 9.93
CA SER A 439 13.25 10.03 9.44
C SER A 439 12.60 10.81 10.57
N GLY A 440 11.93 10.13 11.50
CA GLY A 440 11.29 10.76 12.65
C GLY A 440 12.31 11.54 13.50
N ILE A 441 13.45 10.90 13.80
CA ILE A 441 14.54 11.53 14.58
C ILE A 441 15.15 12.71 13.81
N MET A 442 15.39 12.56 12.51
CA MET A 442 15.96 13.63 11.66
C MET A 442 15.01 14.83 11.57
N LEU A 443 13.73 14.57 11.28
CA LEU A 443 12.72 15.63 11.17
C LEU A 443 12.56 16.37 12.49
N LYS A 444 12.52 15.67 13.62
CA LYS A 444 12.44 16.29 14.96
C LYS A 444 13.59 17.26 15.25
N LYS A 445 14.78 17.01 14.71
CA LYS A 445 15.94 17.90 14.85
C LYS A 445 15.88 19.16 13.98
N THR A 446 14.98 19.21 12.99
CA THR A 446 14.82 20.37 12.13
C THR A 446 13.97 21.44 12.80
N LYS A 447 14.28 22.74 12.59
CA LYS A 447 13.48 23.84 13.15
C LYS A 447 11.99 23.81 12.76
N MET A 448 11.65 23.15 11.64
CA MET A 448 10.27 23.07 11.14
C MET A 448 9.40 22.04 11.89
N PHE A 449 10.05 21.04 12.50
CA PHE A 449 9.38 19.94 13.21
C PHE A 449 9.88 19.83 14.67
N ALA A 450 10.67 20.80 15.13
CA ALA A 450 11.13 20.85 16.52
C ALA A 450 9.95 21.05 17.48
N GLY A 451 10.01 20.41 18.63
CA GLY A 451 9.00 20.44 19.69
C GLY A 451 8.59 19.01 20.10
N ASP A 452 7.89 18.91 21.19
CA ASP A 452 7.41 17.62 21.66
C ASP A 452 6.15 17.19 20.91
N PRO A 453 5.97 15.87 20.67
CA PRO A 453 4.75 15.36 20.04
C PRO A 453 3.54 15.70 20.90
N ALA A 454 2.42 15.99 20.26
CA ALA A 454 1.19 16.32 20.97
C ALA A 454 0.85 15.23 22.01
N PRO A 455 0.42 15.62 23.22
CA PRO A 455 0.06 14.66 24.24
C PRO A 455 -1.08 13.77 23.75
N PHE A 456 -0.95 12.48 24.00
CA PHE A 456 -1.98 11.52 23.63
C PHE A 456 -3.11 11.56 24.67
N VAL A 457 -4.00 12.53 24.53
CA VAL A 457 -5.21 12.62 25.34
C VAL A 457 -6.36 12.00 24.53
N MET A 458 -6.67 10.74 24.78
CA MET A 458 -7.80 10.06 24.17
C MET A 458 -8.55 9.26 25.24
N GLU A 459 -9.83 9.58 25.42
CA GLU A 459 -10.71 8.72 26.19
C GLU A 459 -10.88 7.38 25.49
N LEU A 460 -10.71 6.28 26.22
CA LEU A 460 -10.96 4.95 25.69
C LEU A 460 -12.47 4.70 25.69
N PRO A 461 -13.14 4.73 24.51
CA PRO A 461 -14.56 4.49 24.43
C PRO A 461 -14.89 3.07 24.91
N ALA A 462 -16.04 2.84 25.54
CA ALA A 462 -16.46 1.50 25.93
C ALA A 462 -16.57 0.60 24.67
N TYR A 463 -16.18 -0.68 24.78
CA TYR A 463 -16.39 -1.62 23.70
C TYR A 463 -17.86 -1.77 23.38
N HIS A 464 -18.19 -1.70 22.10
CA HIS A 464 -19.53 -1.93 21.60
C HIS A 464 -19.48 -2.68 20.26
N TRP A 465 -20.52 -3.44 19.98
CA TRP A 465 -20.65 -4.08 18.68
C TRP A 465 -20.92 -3.02 17.62
N PRO A 466 -20.15 -3.00 16.54
CA PRO A 466 -20.36 -2.05 15.46
C PRO A 466 -21.67 -2.36 14.73
N THR A 467 -22.41 -1.33 14.37
CA THR A 467 -23.59 -1.51 13.51
C THR A 467 -23.16 -1.80 12.09
N LEU A 468 -23.67 -2.86 11.50
CA LEU A 468 -23.32 -3.32 10.15
C LEU A 468 -23.46 -2.19 9.11
N LYS A 469 -24.53 -1.38 9.22
CA LYS A 469 -24.75 -0.25 8.32
C LYS A 469 -23.61 0.77 8.36
N ASN A 470 -23.09 1.10 9.54
CA ASN A 470 -22.02 2.08 9.68
C ASN A 470 -20.67 1.51 9.14
N VAL A 471 -20.42 0.22 9.40
CA VAL A 471 -19.23 -0.46 8.90
C VAL A 471 -19.23 -0.51 7.38
N LEU A 472 -20.32 -0.96 6.76
CA LEU A 472 -20.44 -1.02 5.31
C LEU A 472 -20.38 0.36 4.65
N ARG A 473 -20.97 1.37 5.28
CA ARG A 473 -20.88 2.75 4.80
C ARG A 473 -19.44 3.27 4.87
N SER A 474 -18.75 3.06 5.98
CA SER A 474 -17.34 3.46 6.13
C SER A 474 -16.43 2.76 5.13
N MET A 475 -16.62 1.45 4.92
CA MET A 475 -15.94 0.67 3.89
C MET A 475 -16.15 1.27 2.49
N TRP A 476 -17.42 1.52 2.11
CA TRP A 476 -17.76 2.04 0.79
C TRP A 476 -17.25 3.45 0.55
N GLU A 477 -17.39 4.36 1.53
CA GLU A 477 -16.88 5.73 1.42
C GLU A 477 -15.35 5.78 1.21
N ARG A 478 -14.61 4.89 1.89
CA ARG A 478 -13.15 4.74 1.72
C ARG A 478 -12.81 4.14 0.36
N GLY A 479 -13.48 3.06 -0.03
CA GLY A 479 -13.29 2.39 -1.33
C GLY A 479 -13.61 3.32 -2.50
N TRP A 480 -14.77 3.99 -2.47
CA TRP A 480 -15.15 4.95 -3.52
C TRP A 480 -14.20 6.14 -3.62
N SER A 481 -13.74 6.62 -2.47
CA SER A 481 -12.73 7.68 -2.43
C SER A 481 -11.39 7.23 -3.06
N PHE A 482 -11.01 5.97 -2.88
CA PHE A 482 -9.85 5.37 -3.53
C PHE A 482 -10.05 5.30 -5.04
N ILE A 483 -11.11 4.67 -5.53
CA ILE A 483 -11.41 4.51 -6.96
C ILE A 483 -11.41 5.85 -7.68
N LYS A 484 -12.13 6.84 -7.15
CA LYS A 484 -12.24 8.16 -7.79
C LYS A 484 -10.91 8.92 -7.87
N LYS A 485 -10.02 8.71 -6.91
CA LYS A 485 -8.78 9.52 -6.78
C LYS A 485 -7.56 8.84 -7.35
N ALA A 486 -7.39 7.55 -7.07
CA ALA A 486 -6.29 6.76 -7.59
C ALA A 486 -6.54 6.41 -9.06
N GLY A 487 -7.75 6.00 -9.41
CA GLY A 487 -8.11 5.55 -10.74
C GLY A 487 -7.79 6.56 -11.84
N THR A 488 -8.11 7.84 -11.63
CA THR A 488 -7.83 8.87 -12.66
C THR A 488 -6.33 9.05 -12.90
N ILE A 489 -5.53 9.06 -11.84
CA ILE A 489 -4.07 9.27 -11.94
C ILE A 489 -3.42 8.04 -12.56
N ILE A 490 -3.80 6.85 -12.12
CA ILE A 490 -3.24 5.58 -12.64
C ILE A 490 -3.59 5.43 -14.12
N LEU A 491 -4.85 5.63 -14.50
CA LEU A 491 -5.28 5.55 -15.90
C LEU A 491 -4.47 6.48 -16.83
N LEU A 492 -4.31 7.76 -16.45
CA LEU A 492 -3.52 8.68 -17.25
C LEU A 492 -2.04 8.25 -17.32
N SER A 493 -1.51 7.72 -16.23
CA SER A 493 -0.13 7.24 -16.17
C SER A 493 0.06 5.97 -17.01
N THR A 494 -0.90 5.05 -17.00
CA THR A 494 -0.84 3.82 -17.80
C THR A 494 -0.88 4.13 -19.29
N ILE A 495 -1.77 5.03 -19.73
CA ILE A 495 -1.80 5.51 -21.11
C ILE A 495 -0.46 6.16 -21.51
N PHE A 496 0.12 6.98 -20.62
CA PHE A 496 1.41 7.62 -20.89
C PHE A 496 2.54 6.58 -21.00
N VAL A 497 2.59 5.60 -20.10
CA VAL A 497 3.60 4.53 -20.14
C VAL A 497 3.41 3.67 -21.39
N TRP A 498 2.19 3.24 -21.70
CA TRP A 498 1.88 2.53 -22.92
C TRP A 498 2.41 3.28 -24.15
N PHE A 499 2.08 4.56 -24.27
CA PHE A 499 2.55 5.37 -25.40
C PHE A 499 4.08 5.43 -25.47
N THR A 500 4.78 5.60 -24.34
CA THR A 500 6.25 5.69 -24.33
C THR A 500 6.93 4.34 -24.53
N THR A 501 6.24 3.22 -24.24
CA THR A 501 6.75 1.87 -24.45
C THR A 501 6.62 1.44 -25.92
N TYR A 502 5.46 1.63 -26.51
CA TYR A 502 5.16 1.13 -27.85
C TYR A 502 5.47 2.13 -28.98
N PHE A 503 5.93 3.33 -28.69
CA PHE A 503 6.36 4.29 -29.71
C PHE A 503 7.83 4.63 -29.57
N GLY A 504 8.52 4.69 -30.73
CA GLY A 504 9.94 4.99 -30.79
C GLY A 504 10.38 5.51 -32.16
N VAL A 505 11.67 5.78 -32.27
CA VAL A 505 12.29 6.23 -33.53
C VAL A 505 13.24 5.13 -34.03
N VAL A 506 12.88 4.48 -35.10
CA VAL A 506 13.70 3.46 -35.78
C VAL A 506 14.01 3.96 -37.17
N ASP A 507 15.27 3.93 -37.59
CA ASP A 507 15.76 4.41 -38.90
C ASP A 507 15.34 5.86 -39.23
N GLY A 508 15.24 6.72 -38.22
CA GLY A 508 14.85 8.13 -38.37
C GLY A 508 13.35 8.35 -38.60
N SER A 509 12.52 7.32 -38.54
CA SER A 509 11.06 7.41 -38.63
C SER A 509 10.41 7.06 -37.31
N PHE A 510 9.43 7.90 -36.90
CA PHE A 510 8.60 7.64 -35.73
C PHE A 510 7.53 6.63 -36.07
N ARG A 511 7.52 5.48 -35.39
CA ARG A 511 6.56 4.40 -35.61
C ARG A 511 6.20 3.66 -34.34
N MET A 512 5.12 2.93 -34.38
CA MET A 512 4.78 1.94 -33.36
C MET A 512 5.75 0.76 -33.46
N LEU A 513 6.20 0.28 -32.32
CA LEU A 513 7.15 -0.81 -32.16
C LEU A 513 6.40 -2.10 -31.84
N SER A 514 6.92 -3.22 -32.30
CA SER A 514 6.58 -4.56 -31.81
C SER A 514 7.28 -4.83 -30.49
N GLU A 515 6.92 -5.87 -29.79
CA GLU A 515 7.52 -6.26 -28.51
C GLU A 515 9.04 -6.44 -28.61
N ASP A 516 9.54 -6.98 -29.71
CA ASP A 516 10.98 -7.13 -29.98
C ASP A 516 11.72 -5.81 -30.21
N GLY A 517 11.01 -4.74 -30.46
CA GLY A 517 11.57 -3.41 -30.75
C GLY A 517 11.62 -2.44 -29.54
N ILE A 518 11.28 -2.87 -28.34
CA ILE A 518 11.14 -2.03 -27.14
C ILE A 518 12.44 -1.29 -26.79
N ASP A 519 13.60 -1.83 -27.14
CA ASP A 519 14.91 -1.19 -26.95
C ASP A 519 15.04 0.17 -27.66
N SER A 520 14.27 0.39 -28.71
CA SER A 520 14.21 1.64 -29.48
C SER A 520 13.06 2.58 -29.04
N SER A 521 12.38 2.24 -27.96
CA SER A 521 11.23 3.00 -27.45
C SER A 521 11.64 4.35 -26.80
N ILE A 522 10.68 5.26 -26.72
CA ILE A 522 10.87 6.52 -26.00
C ILE A 522 11.21 6.22 -24.51
N LEU A 523 10.61 5.19 -23.94
CA LEU A 523 10.85 4.77 -22.56
C LEU A 523 12.28 4.29 -22.35
N ALA A 524 12.82 3.49 -23.29
CA ALA A 524 14.22 3.04 -23.30
C ALA A 524 15.19 4.23 -23.44
N ALA A 525 14.87 5.22 -24.29
CA ALA A 525 15.66 6.43 -24.43
C ALA A 525 15.68 7.27 -23.14
N ILE A 526 14.53 7.40 -22.46
CA ILE A 526 14.44 8.06 -21.15
C ILE A 526 15.27 7.27 -20.11
N GLY A 527 15.12 5.93 -20.06
CA GLY A 527 15.88 5.07 -19.17
C GLY A 527 17.40 5.25 -19.37
N SER A 528 17.85 5.21 -20.60
CA SER A 528 19.26 5.41 -20.97
C SER A 528 19.79 6.79 -20.60
N ALA A 529 18.96 7.84 -20.71
CA ALA A 529 19.35 9.19 -20.35
C ALA A 529 19.54 9.38 -18.83
N ILE A 530 18.87 8.59 -17.98
CA ILE A 530 18.92 8.74 -16.53
C ILE A 530 19.67 7.61 -15.80
N CYS A 531 19.94 6.48 -16.46
CA CYS A 531 20.56 5.30 -15.83
C CYS A 531 21.90 5.62 -15.15
N TRP A 532 22.64 6.63 -15.63
CA TRP A 532 23.90 7.06 -15.03
C TRP A 532 23.74 7.55 -13.57
N ILE A 533 22.56 8.03 -13.19
CA ILE A 533 22.25 8.47 -11.82
C ILE A 533 22.35 7.28 -10.84
N PHE A 534 22.04 6.09 -11.32
CA PHE A 534 21.98 4.87 -10.52
C PHE A 534 23.30 4.09 -10.50
N LYS A 535 24.29 4.44 -11.34
CA LYS A 535 25.63 3.84 -11.32
C LYS A 535 26.29 3.84 -9.93
N PRO A 536 26.21 4.93 -9.12
CA PRO A 536 26.76 4.94 -7.78
C PRO A 536 26.06 3.96 -6.81
N LEU A 537 24.86 3.46 -7.15
CA LEU A 537 24.09 2.50 -6.38
C LEU A 537 24.40 1.04 -6.77
N GLY A 538 25.33 0.84 -7.72
CA GLY A 538 25.76 -0.47 -8.18
C GLY A 538 24.93 -1.05 -9.33
N TRP A 539 23.90 -0.33 -9.83
CA TRP A 539 23.07 -0.72 -10.97
C TRP A 539 22.81 0.51 -11.86
N GLY A 540 23.34 0.50 -13.04
CA GLY A 540 23.28 1.64 -13.96
C GLY A 540 22.84 1.24 -15.36
N GLU A 541 22.04 0.19 -15.46
CA GLU A 541 21.43 -0.29 -16.69
C GLU A 541 20.12 0.41 -16.96
N TRP A 542 19.83 0.64 -18.23
CA TRP A 542 18.62 1.36 -18.60
C TRP A 542 17.35 0.56 -18.27
N GLN A 543 17.39 -0.77 -18.35
CA GLN A 543 16.27 -1.65 -18.01
C GLN A 543 15.85 -1.49 -16.53
N ALA A 544 16.84 -1.54 -15.63
CA ALA A 544 16.58 -1.33 -14.21
C ALA A 544 16.05 0.10 -13.90
N ALA A 545 16.56 1.10 -14.64
CA ALA A 545 16.06 2.47 -14.53
C ALA A 545 14.59 2.57 -15.01
N VAL A 546 14.26 1.95 -16.13
CA VAL A 546 12.89 1.88 -16.67
C VAL A 546 11.96 1.17 -15.69
N ALA A 547 12.34 -0.01 -15.17
CA ALA A 547 11.54 -0.72 -14.18
C ALA A 547 11.27 0.12 -12.92
N SER A 548 12.24 0.93 -12.48
CA SER A 548 12.03 1.86 -11.37
C SER A 548 11.06 2.99 -11.70
N ILE A 549 11.03 3.47 -12.96
CA ILE A 549 10.09 4.51 -13.43
C ILE A 549 8.68 3.93 -13.55
N THR A 550 8.51 2.77 -14.18
CA THR A 550 7.21 2.11 -14.29
C THR A 550 6.64 1.79 -12.91
N GLY A 551 7.50 1.41 -11.96
CA GLY A 551 7.16 1.26 -10.56
C GLY A 551 6.69 2.54 -9.83
N LEU A 552 6.82 3.73 -10.41
CA LEU A 552 6.16 4.95 -9.91
C LEU A 552 4.68 5.00 -10.29
N VAL A 553 4.29 4.36 -11.39
CA VAL A 553 2.87 4.26 -11.77
C VAL A 553 2.17 3.34 -10.78
N ALA A 554 2.62 2.10 -10.72
CA ALA A 554 2.17 1.09 -9.78
C ALA A 554 3.36 0.18 -9.43
N LYS A 555 3.50 -0.22 -8.17
CA LYS A 555 4.72 -0.94 -7.72
C LYS A 555 4.80 -2.37 -8.25
N GLU A 556 3.69 -3.00 -8.51
CA GLU A 556 3.57 -4.30 -9.18
C GLU A 556 4.13 -4.27 -10.60
N ASN A 557 4.03 -3.15 -11.31
CA ASN A 557 4.56 -3.02 -12.68
C ASN A 557 6.09 -3.21 -12.76
N ILE A 558 6.80 -3.17 -11.63
CA ILE A 558 8.24 -3.47 -11.62
C ILE A 558 8.48 -4.91 -12.08
N VAL A 559 7.69 -5.88 -11.57
CA VAL A 559 7.84 -7.31 -11.91
C VAL A 559 7.56 -7.52 -13.39
N GLY A 560 6.40 -7.07 -13.89
CA GLY A 560 6.06 -7.20 -15.29
C GLY A 560 7.08 -6.52 -16.23
N THR A 561 7.55 -5.31 -15.89
CA THR A 561 8.58 -4.63 -16.67
C THR A 561 9.92 -5.39 -16.65
N MET A 562 10.30 -5.96 -15.50
CA MET A 562 11.50 -6.78 -15.39
C MET A 562 11.35 -8.07 -16.18
N GLY A 563 10.17 -8.70 -16.17
CA GLY A 563 9.84 -9.86 -16.98
C GLY A 563 10.06 -9.59 -18.48
N ILE A 564 9.46 -8.52 -19.00
CA ILE A 564 9.59 -8.14 -20.40
C ILE A 564 11.06 -7.78 -20.77
N LEU A 565 11.74 -7.00 -19.95
CA LEU A 565 13.06 -6.46 -20.30
C LEU A 565 14.23 -7.42 -20.03
N TYR A 566 14.07 -8.43 -19.18
CA TYR A 566 15.10 -9.41 -18.85
C TYR A 566 14.71 -10.85 -19.18
N GLY A 567 13.45 -11.13 -19.53
CA GLY A 567 12.97 -12.46 -19.91
C GLY A 567 13.58 -12.94 -21.21
N GLY A 568 13.45 -12.18 -22.28
CA GLY A 568 13.94 -12.56 -23.61
C GLY A 568 13.50 -13.98 -24.00
N GLU A 569 14.45 -14.79 -24.54
CA GLU A 569 14.23 -16.22 -24.82
C GLU A 569 14.57 -17.14 -23.61
N GLY A 570 14.64 -16.62 -22.37
CA GLY A 570 15.13 -17.39 -21.23
C GLY A 570 14.55 -16.98 -19.88
N ASN A 571 14.92 -17.76 -18.87
CA ASN A 571 14.52 -17.56 -17.49
C ASN A 571 14.96 -16.19 -16.93
N VAL A 572 13.99 -15.36 -16.53
CA VAL A 572 14.18 -14.01 -15.95
C VAL A 572 15.11 -14.08 -14.73
N TYR A 573 14.94 -15.06 -13.86
CA TYR A 573 15.74 -15.24 -12.64
C TYR A 573 17.22 -15.50 -12.94
N ALA A 574 17.48 -16.34 -13.93
CA ALA A 574 18.86 -16.63 -14.37
C ALA A 574 19.52 -15.39 -15.00
N THR A 575 18.77 -14.58 -15.74
CA THR A 575 19.25 -13.33 -16.32
C THR A 575 19.53 -12.29 -15.23
N LEU A 576 18.61 -12.10 -14.28
CA LEU A 576 18.81 -11.20 -13.17
C LEU A 576 20.00 -11.58 -12.27
N ALA A 577 20.21 -12.88 -12.02
CA ALA A 577 21.37 -13.37 -11.28
C ALA A 577 22.71 -13.09 -11.97
N LYS A 578 22.74 -12.98 -13.31
CA LYS A 578 23.94 -12.60 -14.09
C LYS A 578 24.19 -11.09 -14.08
N VAL A 579 23.12 -10.30 -14.15
CA VAL A 579 23.16 -8.84 -14.23
C VAL A 579 23.42 -8.20 -12.87
N PHE A 580 22.74 -8.68 -11.83
CA PHE A 580 22.84 -8.13 -10.49
C PHE A 580 23.78 -8.96 -9.61
N THR A 581 24.70 -8.29 -8.95
CA THR A 581 25.41 -8.88 -7.81
C THR A 581 24.53 -8.85 -6.56
N GLY A 582 24.79 -9.67 -5.55
CA GLY A 582 24.03 -9.63 -4.29
C GLY A 582 23.93 -8.23 -3.68
N LEU A 583 24.99 -7.43 -3.75
CA LEU A 583 25.00 -6.06 -3.24
C LEU A 583 24.19 -5.10 -4.11
N SER A 584 24.34 -5.16 -5.44
CA SER A 584 23.57 -4.29 -6.34
C SER A 584 22.10 -4.65 -6.37
N GLY A 585 21.74 -5.94 -6.29
CA GLY A 585 20.36 -6.39 -6.19
C GLY A 585 19.71 -5.96 -4.87
N TYR A 586 20.40 -6.07 -3.76
CA TYR A 586 19.88 -5.55 -2.48
C TYR A 586 19.74 -4.01 -2.49
N SER A 587 20.69 -3.32 -3.12
CA SER A 587 20.61 -1.86 -3.32
C SER A 587 19.39 -1.48 -4.17
N PHE A 588 19.10 -2.22 -5.24
CA PHE A 588 17.93 -2.03 -6.10
C PHE A 588 16.62 -2.29 -5.33
N LEU A 589 16.60 -3.34 -4.48
CA LEU A 589 15.47 -3.63 -3.61
C LEU A 589 15.21 -2.46 -2.63
N VAL A 590 16.24 -2.02 -1.89
CA VAL A 590 16.10 -0.92 -0.93
C VAL A 590 15.72 0.39 -1.62
N PHE A 591 16.27 0.65 -2.81
CA PHE A 591 15.88 1.81 -3.60
C PHE A 591 14.39 1.80 -3.91
N ASN A 592 13.87 0.75 -4.52
CA ASN A 592 12.46 0.66 -4.91
C ASN A 592 11.50 0.57 -3.70
N LEU A 593 12.01 0.12 -2.56
CA LEU A 593 11.29 0.14 -1.29
C LEU A 593 11.08 1.56 -0.76
N LEU A 594 12.13 2.38 -0.74
CA LEU A 594 12.16 3.70 -0.10
C LEU A 594 11.95 4.87 -1.07
N CYS A 595 12.07 4.66 -2.38
CA CYS A 595 11.87 5.70 -3.39
C CYS A 595 10.46 6.29 -3.32
N ALA A 596 10.21 7.34 -4.10
CA ALA A 596 8.91 7.96 -4.20
C ALA A 596 7.81 6.89 -4.37
N PRO A 597 6.73 6.97 -3.62
CA PRO A 597 5.64 6.01 -3.71
C PRO A 597 4.93 6.11 -5.07
N CYS A 598 4.03 5.17 -5.36
CA CYS A 598 3.25 5.19 -6.60
C CYS A 598 2.46 6.50 -6.76
N PHE A 599 2.12 6.86 -7.99
CA PHE A 599 1.43 8.13 -8.31
C PHE A 599 0.12 8.29 -7.54
N ALA A 600 -0.61 7.20 -7.27
CA ALA A 600 -1.79 7.23 -6.43
C ALA A 600 -1.48 7.74 -5.01
N ALA A 601 -0.39 7.26 -4.42
CA ALA A 601 0.05 7.70 -3.09
C ALA A 601 0.60 9.14 -3.12
N ILE A 602 1.32 9.54 -4.18
CA ILE A 602 1.74 10.94 -4.38
C ILE A 602 0.51 11.86 -4.46
N GLY A 603 -0.53 11.44 -5.18
CA GLY A 603 -1.80 12.17 -5.25
C GLY A 603 -2.49 12.30 -3.88
N ALA A 604 -2.43 11.25 -3.06
CA ALA A 604 -2.93 11.29 -1.68
C ALA A 604 -2.08 12.24 -0.81
N ILE A 605 -0.75 12.19 -0.89
CA ILE A 605 0.17 13.11 -0.20
C ILE A 605 -0.15 14.55 -0.57
N LYS A 606 -0.24 14.87 -1.87
CA LYS A 606 -0.57 16.21 -2.35
C LYS A 606 -1.86 16.74 -1.74
N ARG A 607 -2.85 15.89 -1.64
CA ARG A 607 -4.15 16.29 -1.11
C ARG A 607 -4.16 16.44 0.40
N GLU A 608 -3.55 15.51 1.14
CA GLU A 608 -3.53 15.56 2.60
C GLU A 608 -2.58 16.65 3.14
N MET A 609 -1.52 16.97 2.40
CA MET A 609 -0.61 18.09 2.72
C MET A 609 -1.21 19.47 2.40
N ASN A 610 -2.16 19.52 1.45
CA ASN A 610 -2.78 20.76 0.95
C ASN A 610 -1.78 21.89 0.65
N SER A 611 -0.55 21.55 0.27
CA SER A 611 0.55 22.48 0.01
C SER A 611 1.55 21.87 -0.96
N ALA A 612 1.84 22.54 -2.07
CA ALA A 612 2.83 22.09 -3.04
C ALA A 612 4.24 21.99 -2.42
N LYS A 613 4.60 22.95 -1.55
CA LYS A 613 5.89 22.96 -0.84
C LYS A 613 6.09 21.67 -0.01
N TRP A 614 5.10 21.30 0.79
CA TRP A 614 5.15 20.13 1.64
C TRP A 614 5.08 18.82 0.85
N THR A 615 4.36 18.81 -0.26
CA THR A 615 4.31 17.66 -1.18
C THR A 615 5.69 17.38 -1.78
N TRP A 616 6.35 18.42 -2.32
CA TRP A 616 7.70 18.26 -2.87
C TRP A 616 8.73 17.93 -1.79
N PHE A 617 8.57 18.46 -0.58
CA PHE A 617 9.42 18.10 0.55
C PHE A 617 9.26 16.61 0.92
N ALA A 618 8.04 16.08 0.93
CA ALA A 618 7.79 14.66 1.20
C ALA A 618 8.42 13.75 0.14
N ILE A 619 8.30 14.10 -1.14
CA ILE A 619 8.95 13.38 -2.24
C ILE A 619 10.47 13.47 -2.14
N GLY A 620 11.00 14.66 -1.84
CA GLY A 620 12.44 14.86 -1.64
C GLY A 620 13.00 14.07 -0.47
N LEU A 621 12.25 13.95 0.64
CA LEU A 621 12.66 13.12 1.78
C LEU A 621 12.79 11.65 1.40
N SER A 622 11.87 11.12 0.59
CA SER A 622 11.97 9.76 0.07
C SER A 622 13.25 9.55 -0.74
N LEU A 623 13.67 10.54 -1.52
CA LEU A 623 14.92 10.49 -2.30
C LEU A 623 16.19 10.59 -1.43
N ILE A 624 16.17 11.36 -0.34
CA ILE A 624 17.30 11.51 0.57
C ILE A 624 17.62 10.19 1.28
N HIS A 625 16.62 9.45 1.73
CA HIS A 625 16.82 8.16 2.39
C HIS A 625 17.42 7.07 1.52
N ILE A 626 17.36 7.23 0.21
CA ILE A 626 17.92 6.29 -0.75
C ILE A 626 19.43 6.49 -0.92
N SER A 627 19.89 7.73 -0.88
CA SER A 627 21.30 8.03 -1.18
C SER A 627 22.25 7.74 -0.02
N GLU A 628 21.77 7.77 1.23
CA GLU A 628 22.61 7.59 2.42
C GLU A 628 22.89 6.12 2.79
N PRO A 629 21.90 5.23 2.96
CA PRO A 629 22.16 3.84 3.35
C PRO A 629 22.82 3.02 2.25
N THR A 630 22.48 3.28 0.98
CA THR A 630 23.10 2.60 -0.16
C THR A 630 24.55 2.99 -0.38
N ARG A 631 24.95 4.23 -0.10
CA ARG A 631 26.36 4.62 -0.11
C ARG A 631 27.14 3.95 1.01
N LEU A 632 26.56 3.81 2.21
CA LEU A 632 27.22 3.11 3.32
C LEU A 632 27.41 1.62 3.04
N ALA A 633 26.44 0.96 2.38
CA ALA A 633 26.53 -0.44 1.98
C ALA A 633 27.55 -0.69 0.85
N LEU A 634 27.88 0.32 0.04
CA LEU A 634 28.88 0.24 -1.03
C LEU A 634 30.31 0.60 -0.55
N ILE A 635 30.46 1.20 0.62
CA ILE A 635 31.75 1.60 1.20
C ILE A 635 32.28 0.53 2.19
N SER A 636 31.40 -0.34 2.70
CA SER A 636 31.77 -1.49 3.54
C SER A 636 32.00 -2.75 2.70
#